data_a65c0fc45e9a441c13c8e37b103196e4
#
_entry.id   a65c0fc45e9a441c13c8e37b103196e4
#
_cell.length_a   1.000
_cell.length_b   1.000
_cell.length_c   1.000
_cell.angle_alpha   90.00
_cell.angle_beta   90.00
_cell.angle_gamma   90.00
#
_symmetry.space_group_name_H-M   'P 1'
#
loop_
_entity.id
_entity.type
_entity.pdbx_description
1 polymer ?
#
loop_
_entity_poly.entity_id
_entity_poly.type
_entity_poly.pdbx_seq_one_letter_code
_entity_poly.pdbx_strand_id
1 'polypeptide(L)'
;MKQKNILLAMLLMFVMLFSTQSCEDMLTVDTGDKIYVNANDTLYSYLGIQKALQDVAERQVILNEIRGDLVARTEYETDTLHAISEFEDPADGTCSMLNISDYYRIINNCNFYIANADTNKVKSNIKYMLPEYAQVQAIRAWTYLQMVNFYGEVPFISEPIKNLDVVNNFDYNNNLVNKDNLIDKFLELGLDRYVDTNYPSYGNFQNGYTNIDSRLLYIPVRLVLGDMYLLRGQSESDYRKAAQYYYDYLKTTSSVVTPQRCTATRQLSDYHYTSLSSWGRNASIYTSQANSEVITMIPSSANKQFGTMLTRVADIYGYTPSSSQSTETSTDDEGSEDVSSSGRISVRRNYKVQIVPSNSYETLNKAQMYVNWNSTALIRTYYEDCGDARFENSIEKDTYEGQSYQFASKASQSTTFYYSIPIYRKSLIWLRLAEAINRAGFPELAFGILKDGLNGGNLPELHQTRTITVPLLDEDGNPVVDEDGNPVMTTETEEYTRYNQNGALSYVDNEEMENFFLDFTNDMWLNNYGIHAKGCGYGTWTQLTNDPVVTNITGNYDDEYYAWEPILKSKDVDALSASKEEIINAIEDVICDELALELAFEGYRFSDLVRMANHKNASGFNGTDWLANKIAYRNAREASLDGTVKEVEPDMKLFSKLQNQKNWYLSKPEWNAK
;
A
#
# COMPACT_ATOMS: atom_id res chain seq x y z
N MET A 1 -54.41 29.41 -41.03
CA MET A 1 -53.86 28.90 -39.76
C MET A 1 -53.72 27.37 -39.69
N LYS A 2 -54.65 26.58 -40.21
CA LYS A 2 -54.61 25.09 -40.15
C LYS A 2 -53.42 24.46 -40.95
N GLN A 3 -53.02 25.01 -42.10
CA GLN A 3 -51.96 24.46 -42.94
C GLN A 3 -50.52 24.67 -42.32
N LYS A 4 -50.28 25.77 -41.58
CA LYS A 4 -49.01 26.02 -40.92
C LYS A 4 -48.78 25.06 -39.73
N ASN A 5 -49.83 24.67 -39.03
CA ASN A 5 -49.71 23.74 -37.89
C ASN A 5 -49.51 22.30 -38.35
N ILE A 6 -50.00 21.91 -39.53
CA ILE A 6 -49.76 20.59 -40.12
C ILE A 6 -48.33 20.48 -40.61
N LEU A 7 -47.76 21.54 -41.19
CA LEU A 7 -46.36 21.58 -41.64
C LEU A 7 -45.37 21.54 -40.45
N LEU A 8 -45.71 22.22 -39.34
CA LEU A 8 -44.93 22.20 -38.10
C LEU A 8 -44.98 20.82 -37.42
N ALA A 9 -46.16 20.18 -37.43
CA ALA A 9 -46.33 18.83 -36.89
C ALA A 9 -45.56 17.77 -37.72
N MET A 10 -45.55 17.90 -39.08
CA MET A 10 -44.74 17.02 -39.93
C MET A 10 -43.23 17.28 -39.75
N LEU A 11 -42.81 18.53 -39.57
CA LEU A 11 -41.41 18.85 -39.29
C LEU A 11 -40.94 18.29 -37.92
N LEU A 12 -41.79 18.37 -36.88
CA LEU A 12 -41.52 17.79 -35.58
C LEU A 12 -41.51 16.24 -35.62
N MET A 13 -42.40 15.63 -36.43
CA MET A 13 -42.41 14.20 -36.63
C MET A 13 -41.18 13.70 -37.41
N PHE A 14 -40.67 14.51 -38.36
CA PHE A 14 -39.46 14.23 -39.12
C PHE A 14 -38.19 14.36 -38.24
N VAL A 15 -38.13 15.32 -37.31
CA VAL A 15 -37.06 15.48 -36.33
C VAL A 15 -37.05 14.35 -35.30
N MET A 16 -38.24 13.87 -34.89
CA MET A 16 -38.32 12.70 -33.97
C MET A 16 -37.95 11.39 -34.65
N LEU A 17 -38.12 11.23 -35.96
CA LEU A 17 -37.72 10.03 -36.70
C LEU A 17 -36.21 9.96 -36.92
N PHE A 18 -35.46 11.08 -36.89
CA PHE A 18 -34.01 11.09 -36.97
C PHE A 18 -33.32 10.96 -35.60
N SER A 19 -34.04 11.16 -34.49
CA SER A 19 -33.49 10.99 -33.14
C SER A 19 -33.49 9.58 -32.62
N THR A 20 -34.17 8.64 -33.27
CA THR A 20 -34.26 7.24 -32.85
C THR A 20 -33.26 6.31 -33.53
N GLN A 21 -32.57 6.78 -34.59
CA GLN A 21 -31.50 6.00 -35.22
C GLN A 21 -30.11 6.27 -34.69
N SER A 22 -29.94 7.22 -33.78
CA SER A 22 -28.64 7.61 -33.25
C SER A 22 -28.17 6.75 -32.03
N CYS A 23 -29.03 5.90 -31.50
CA CYS A 23 -28.65 5.12 -30.30
C CYS A 23 -28.20 3.69 -30.59
N GLU A 24 -28.53 3.09 -31.74
CA GLU A 24 -28.06 1.74 -32.08
C GLU A 24 -26.63 1.75 -32.62
N ASP A 25 -26.22 2.75 -33.39
CA ASP A 25 -24.85 2.85 -33.90
C ASP A 25 -23.82 3.27 -32.85
N MET A 26 -24.22 3.85 -31.72
CA MET A 26 -23.31 4.13 -30.60
C MET A 26 -23.07 2.95 -29.67
N LEU A 27 -23.90 1.91 -29.76
CA LEU A 27 -23.74 0.67 -28.99
C LEU A 27 -23.07 -0.46 -29.78
N THR A 28 -23.04 -0.35 -31.10
CA THR A 28 -22.19 -1.18 -31.95
C THR A 28 -20.84 -0.48 -32.13
N VAL A 29 -20.07 -0.37 -31.06
CA VAL A 29 -18.62 -0.21 -31.25
C VAL A 29 -18.17 -1.52 -31.87
N ASP A 30 -18.01 -1.48 -33.18
CA ASP A 30 -17.28 -2.51 -33.91
C ASP A 30 -15.82 -2.46 -33.44
N THR A 31 -15.59 -3.07 -32.29
CA THR A 31 -14.28 -3.17 -31.63
C THR A 31 -13.36 -4.10 -32.39
N GLY A 32 -13.90 -4.85 -33.36
CA GLY A 32 -13.15 -5.83 -34.12
C GLY A 32 -12.11 -5.24 -35.06
N ASP A 33 -12.42 -4.11 -35.70
CA ASP A 33 -11.56 -3.60 -36.78
C ASP A 33 -10.67 -2.40 -36.41
N LYS A 34 -10.95 -1.69 -35.32
CA LYS A 34 -10.19 -0.47 -34.96
C LYS A 34 -9.10 -0.65 -33.92
N ILE A 35 -9.13 -1.72 -33.11
CA ILE A 35 -8.11 -1.98 -32.10
C ILE A 35 -6.93 -2.76 -32.69
N TYR A 36 -7.11 -3.45 -33.83
CA TYR A 36 -6.13 -4.42 -34.35
C TYR A 36 -5.60 -4.12 -35.75
N VAL A 37 -5.85 -2.96 -36.32
CA VAL A 37 -5.42 -2.62 -37.67
C VAL A 37 -3.90 -2.53 -37.83
N ASN A 38 -3.14 -2.37 -36.76
CA ASN A 38 -1.68 -2.46 -36.79
C ASN A 38 -1.15 -3.12 -35.51
N ALA A 39 -0.80 -4.39 -35.59
CA ALA A 39 -0.05 -5.11 -34.56
C ALA A 39 1.34 -4.49 -34.21
N ASN A 40 1.64 -3.33 -34.77
CA ASN A 40 2.83 -2.54 -34.46
C ASN A 40 2.60 -1.50 -33.34
N ASP A 41 1.38 -1.38 -32.82
CA ASP A 41 1.01 -0.32 -31.88
C ASP A 41 0.64 -0.88 -30.49
N THR A 42 1.51 -1.73 -29.95
CA THR A 42 1.37 -2.34 -28.63
C THR A 42 1.25 -1.28 -27.53
N LEU A 43 2.00 -0.18 -27.67
CA LEU A 43 1.99 0.92 -26.71
C LEU A 43 0.60 1.54 -26.52
N TYR A 44 -0.15 1.77 -27.62
CA TYR A 44 -1.49 2.36 -27.52
C TYR A 44 -2.49 1.42 -26.84
N SER A 45 -2.41 0.12 -27.10
CA SER A 45 -3.26 -0.87 -26.42
C SER A 45 -2.97 -0.90 -24.92
N TYR A 46 -1.70 -0.89 -24.53
CA TYR A 46 -1.28 -0.84 -23.14
C TYR A 46 -1.71 0.46 -22.45
N LEU A 47 -1.55 1.61 -23.09
CA LEU A 47 -2.01 2.91 -22.56
C LEU A 47 -3.54 2.96 -22.40
N GLY A 48 -4.30 2.29 -23.28
CA GLY A 48 -5.74 2.13 -23.13
C GLY A 48 -6.12 1.35 -21.87
N ILE A 49 -5.37 0.30 -21.53
CA ILE A 49 -5.53 -0.45 -20.29
C ILE A 49 -5.18 0.43 -19.08
N GLN A 50 -4.07 1.16 -19.13
CA GLN A 50 -3.66 2.09 -18.08
C GLN A 50 -4.71 3.20 -17.84
N LYS A 51 -5.31 3.71 -18.90
CA LYS A 51 -6.40 4.67 -18.78
C LYS A 51 -7.63 4.08 -18.09
N ALA A 52 -7.98 2.83 -18.40
CA ALA A 52 -9.10 2.15 -17.76
C ALA A 52 -8.85 1.93 -16.24
N LEU A 53 -7.59 1.74 -15.83
CA LEU A 53 -7.23 1.65 -14.40
C LEU A 53 -7.55 2.94 -13.63
N GLN A 54 -7.50 4.12 -14.26
CA GLN A 54 -7.83 5.38 -13.60
C GLN A 54 -9.28 5.43 -13.11
N ASP A 55 -10.21 4.74 -13.78
CA ASP A 55 -11.62 4.71 -13.40
C ASP A 55 -11.88 3.96 -12.08
N VAL A 56 -10.99 3.04 -11.72
CA VAL A 56 -11.09 2.24 -10.49
C VAL A 56 -10.09 2.64 -9.40
N ALA A 57 -9.06 3.42 -9.75
CA ALA A 57 -7.98 3.75 -8.83
C ALA A 57 -8.45 4.55 -7.62
N GLU A 58 -9.29 5.57 -7.81
CA GLU A 58 -9.83 6.37 -6.70
C GLU A 58 -10.73 5.55 -5.78
N ARG A 59 -11.41 4.53 -6.33
CA ARG A 59 -12.27 3.61 -5.55
C ARG A 59 -11.46 2.84 -4.53
N GLN A 60 -10.26 2.40 -4.90
CA GLN A 60 -9.37 1.70 -3.98
C GLN A 60 -9.12 2.55 -2.74
N VAL A 61 -8.79 3.83 -2.90
CA VAL A 61 -8.54 4.72 -1.77
C VAL A 61 -9.83 4.96 -0.98
N ILE A 62 -10.89 5.42 -1.65
CA ILE A 62 -12.13 5.83 -0.99
C ILE A 62 -12.77 4.66 -0.23
N LEU A 63 -12.92 3.51 -0.89
CA LEU A 63 -13.61 2.36 -0.29
C LEU A 63 -12.82 1.71 0.85
N ASN A 64 -11.49 1.73 0.79
CA ASN A 64 -10.68 1.20 1.86
C ASN A 64 -10.59 2.14 3.07
N GLU A 65 -10.52 3.46 2.82
CA GLU A 65 -10.40 4.40 3.94
C GLU A 65 -11.74 4.58 4.65
N ILE A 66 -12.84 4.86 3.93
CA ILE A 66 -14.12 5.17 4.57
C ILE A 66 -14.75 3.97 5.30
N ARG A 67 -14.42 2.76 4.92
CA ARG A 67 -14.85 1.53 5.60
C ARG A 67 -13.87 1.10 6.70
N GLY A 68 -12.71 1.74 6.77
CA GLY A 68 -11.68 1.51 7.79
C GLY A 68 -11.96 2.26 9.09
N ASP A 69 -10.94 2.21 9.96
CA ASP A 69 -10.97 2.82 11.30
C ASP A 69 -10.16 4.13 11.38
N LEU A 70 -9.50 4.57 10.29
CA LEU A 70 -8.59 5.72 10.32
C LEU A 70 -9.25 7.04 9.93
N VAL A 71 -10.48 7.02 9.42
CA VAL A 71 -11.23 8.23 9.06
C VAL A 71 -12.60 8.28 9.73
N ALA A 72 -13.05 9.49 9.96
CA ALA A 72 -14.36 9.82 10.48
C ALA A 72 -15.12 10.67 9.47
N ARG A 73 -16.42 10.54 9.46
CA ARG A 73 -17.34 11.33 8.64
C ARG A 73 -17.60 12.69 9.28
N THR A 74 -17.96 13.66 8.47
CA THR A 74 -18.41 14.98 8.93
C THR A 74 -19.87 15.23 8.53
N GLU A 75 -20.43 16.35 8.94
CA GLU A 75 -21.76 16.79 8.53
C GLU A 75 -21.90 17.11 7.02
N TYR A 76 -20.77 17.22 6.30
CA TYR A 76 -20.72 17.51 4.86
C TYR A 76 -20.60 16.24 3.99
N GLU A 77 -20.66 15.07 4.58
CA GLU A 77 -20.64 13.82 3.82
C GLU A 77 -21.83 13.73 2.85
N THR A 78 -21.62 13.07 1.72
CA THR A 78 -22.73 12.74 0.81
C THR A 78 -23.48 11.51 1.30
N ASP A 79 -24.77 11.37 0.92
CA ASP A 79 -25.56 10.18 1.24
C ASP A 79 -24.89 8.88 0.79
N THR A 80 -24.16 8.93 -0.33
CA THR A 80 -23.40 7.80 -0.85
C THR A 80 -22.24 7.42 0.07
N LEU A 81 -21.45 8.39 0.53
CA LEU A 81 -20.35 8.13 1.46
C LEU A 81 -20.88 7.65 2.81
N HIS A 82 -22.00 8.24 3.25
CA HIS A 82 -22.70 7.78 4.44
C HIS A 82 -23.05 6.29 4.35
N ALA A 83 -23.79 5.89 3.30
CA ALA A 83 -24.21 4.49 3.13
C ALA A 83 -23.00 3.54 3.10
N ILE A 84 -21.95 3.86 2.32
CA ILE A 84 -20.74 3.02 2.23
C ILE A 84 -20.05 2.88 3.58
N SER A 85 -19.95 3.96 4.37
CA SER A 85 -19.31 3.92 5.69
C SER A 85 -20.12 3.14 6.73
N GLU A 86 -21.46 3.04 6.53
CA GLU A 86 -22.36 2.24 7.33
C GLU A 86 -22.51 0.79 6.79
N PHE A 87 -21.72 0.42 5.77
CA PHE A 87 -21.80 -0.88 5.11
C PHE A 87 -23.21 -1.15 4.57
N GLU A 88 -23.79 -0.16 3.93
CA GLU A 88 -25.09 -0.18 3.28
C GLU A 88 -24.96 0.16 1.81
N ASP A 89 -25.93 -0.31 1.02
CA ASP A 89 -26.02 0.10 -0.39
C ASP A 89 -26.60 1.51 -0.48
N PRO A 90 -26.02 2.40 -1.30
CA PRO A 90 -26.62 3.70 -1.57
C PRO A 90 -28.01 3.56 -2.16
N ALA A 91 -28.95 4.37 -1.68
CA ALA A 91 -30.37 4.26 -2.01
C ALA A 91 -30.70 4.46 -3.49
N ASP A 92 -29.84 5.16 -4.24
CA ASP A 92 -30.08 5.45 -5.66
C ASP A 92 -29.72 4.28 -6.60
N GLY A 93 -29.07 3.24 -6.10
CA GLY A 93 -28.68 2.06 -6.89
C GLY A 93 -27.71 2.34 -8.05
N THR A 94 -27.30 3.60 -8.25
CA THR A 94 -26.49 4.04 -9.40
C THR A 94 -25.08 4.47 -9.03
N CYS A 95 -24.63 4.18 -7.81
CA CYS A 95 -23.33 4.58 -7.31
C CYS A 95 -22.18 4.06 -8.20
N SER A 96 -21.55 4.97 -8.92
CA SER A 96 -20.44 4.64 -9.82
C SER A 96 -19.26 3.99 -9.07
N MET A 97 -19.08 4.28 -7.78
CA MET A 97 -18.00 3.68 -6.97
C MET A 97 -18.20 2.18 -6.72
N LEU A 98 -19.44 1.70 -6.78
CA LEU A 98 -19.78 0.29 -6.57
C LEU A 98 -19.96 -0.48 -7.88
N ASN A 99 -19.74 0.16 -9.03
CA ASN A 99 -19.97 -0.49 -10.33
C ASN A 99 -18.86 -1.48 -10.66
N ILE A 100 -19.14 -2.76 -10.51
CA ILE A 100 -18.23 -3.87 -10.79
C ILE A 100 -17.84 -3.98 -12.28
N SER A 101 -18.70 -3.47 -13.20
CA SER A 101 -18.46 -3.58 -14.64
C SER A 101 -17.19 -2.86 -15.10
N ASP A 102 -16.74 -1.83 -14.40
CA ASP A 102 -15.52 -1.11 -14.74
C ASP A 102 -14.28 -1.99 -14.55
N TYR A 103 -14.27 -2.87 -13.55
CA TYR A 103 -13.22 -3.86 -13.37
C TYR A 103 -13.24 -4.90 -14.50
N TYR A 104 -14.42 -5.39 -14.89
CA TYR A 104 -14.54 -6.32 -16.02
C TYR A 104 -14.17 -5.69 -17.35
N ARG A 105 -14.32 -4.37 -17.52
CA ARG A 105 -13.82 -3.66 -18.70
C ARG A 105 -12.29 -3.72 -18.77
N ILE A 106 -11.59 -3.52 -17.65
CA ILE A 106 -10.13 -3.68 -17.58
C ILE A 106 -9.74 -5.12 -17.92
N ILE A 107 -10.38 -6.10 -17.28
CA ILE A 107 -10.13 -7.53 -17.49
C ILE A 107 -10.33 -7.89 -18.96
N ASN A 108 -11.41 -7.45 -19.58
CA ASN A 108 -11.71 -7.76 -20.96
C ASN A 108 -10.69 -7.13 -21.91
N ASN A 109 -10.25 -5.91 -21.66
CA ASN A 109 -9.16 -5.29 -22.41
C ASN A 109 -7.85 -6.09 -22.29
N CYS A 110 -7.52 -6.57 -21.09
CA CYS A 110 -6.38 -7.46 -20.87
C CYS A 110 -6.55 -8.77 -21.63
N ASN A 111 -7.74 -9.39 -21.59
CA ASN A 111 -8.01 -10.64 -22.28
C ASN A 111 -7.88 -10.50 -23.80
N PHE A 112 -8.38 -9.39 -24.37
CA PHE A 112 -8.19 -9.09 -25.81
C PHE A 112 -6.72 -8.92 -26.16
N TYR A 113 -5.95 -8.20 -25.35
CA TYR A 113 -4.52 -8.05 -25.57
C TYR A 113 -3.80 -9.39 -25.53
N ILE A 114 -4.03 -10.18 -24.48
CA ILE A 114 -3.41 -11.49 -24.26
C ILE A 114 -3.71 -12.47 -25.39
N ALA A 115 -4.96 -12.49 -25.87
CA ALA A 115 -5.39 -13.38 -26.95
C ALA A 115 -4.76 -13.05 -28.31
N ASN A 116 -4.31 -11.81 -28.54
CA ASN A 116 -3.79 -11.35 -29.82
C ASN A 116 -2.28 -11.06 -29.82
N ALA A 117 -1.65 -10.98 -28.65
CA ALA A 117 -0.22 -10.69 -28.54
C ALA A 117 0.63 -11.90 -28.96
N ASP A 118 1.58 -11.67 -29.87
CA ASP A 118 2.58 -12.68 -30.27
C ASP A 118 3.89 -12.45 -29.51
N THR A 119 4.04 -13.14 -28.38
CA THR A 119 5.23 -13.05 -27.53
C THR A 119 6.51 -13.64 -28.15
N ASN A 120 6.40 -14.30 -29.29
CA ASN A 120 7.55 -14.88 -30.02
C ASN A 120 8.15 -13.91 -31.03
N LYS A 121 7.51 -12.77 -31.30
CA LYS A 121 8.09 -11.77 -32.20
C LYS A 121 9.41 -11.24 -31.64
N VAL A 122 10.44 -11.32 -32.50
CA VAL A 122 11.82 -10.91 -32.18
C VAL A 122 12.23 -9.72 -33.05
N LYS A 123 12.81 -8.70 -32.41
CA LYS A 123 13.49 -7.59 -33.06
C LYS A 123 14.87 -7.42 -32.40
N SER A 124 15.95 -7.44 -33.22
CA SER A 124 17.33 -7.36 -32.69
C SER A 124 17.62 -8.41 -31.60
N ASN A 125 17.19 -9.64 -31.79
CA ASN A 125 17.30 -10.78 -30.86
C ASN A 125 16.55 -10.60 -29.52
N ILE A 126 15.66 -9.61 -29.40
CA ILE A 126 14.87 -9.35 -28.18
C ILE A 126 13.40 -9.68 -28.50
N LYS A 127 12.75 -10.46 -27.64
CA LYS A 127 11.30 -10.68 -27.65
C LYS A 127 10.61 -9.42 -27.11
N TYR A 128 10.39 -8.44 -27.96
CA TYR A 128 9.99 -7.08 -27.55
C TYR A 128 8.56 -6.97 -27.03
N MET A 129 7.66 -7.92 -27.36
CA MET A 129 6.29 -7.94 -26.84
C MET A 129 6.16 -8.63 -25.48
N LEU A 130 7.10 -9.49 -25.10
CA LEU A 130 7.02 -10.30 -23.89
C LEU A 130 6.96 -9.43 -22.61
N PRO A 131 7.75 -8.35 -22.45
CA PRO A 131 7.65 -7.47 -21.29
C PRO A 131 6.27 -6.85 -21.11
N GLU A 132 5.68 -6.34 -22.19
CA GLU A 132 4.35 -5.72 -22.14
C GLU A 132 3.26 -6.76 -21.88
N TYR A 133 3.36 -7.93 -22.48
CA TYR A 133 2.47 -9.06 -22.23
C TYR A 133 2.47 -9.46 -20.74
N ALA A 134 3.65 -9.55 -20.13
CA ALA A 134 3.79 -9.85 -18.71
C ALA A 134 3.10 -8.78 -17.85
N GLN A 135 3.20 -7.51 -18.22
CA GLN A 135 2.54 -6.41 -17.52
C GLN A 135 1.01 -6.46 -17.66
N VAL A 136 0.49 -6.81 -18.83
CA VAL A 136 -0.97 -6.97 -19.01
C VAL A 136 -1.50 -8.14 -18.17
N GLN A 137 -0.74 -9.23 -18.06
CA GLN A 137 -1.06 -10.34 -17.16
C GLN A 137 -1.08 -9.88 -15.69
N ALA A 138 -0.09 -9.08 -15.27
CA ALA A 138 0.00 -8.54 -13.91
C ALA A 138 -1.17 -7.59 -13.60
N ILE A 139 -1.55 -6.71 -14.55
CA ILE A 139 -2.71 -5.81 -14.40
C ILE A 139 -4.00 -6.61 -14.24
N ARG A 140 -4.21 -7.64 -15.07
CA ARG A 140 -5.38 -8.52 -14.95
C ARG A 140 -5.43 -9.19 -13.59
N ALA A 141 -4.31 -9.70 -13.12
CA ALA A 141 -4.18 -10.36 -11.82
C ALA A 141 -4.47 -9.38 -10.66
N TRP A 142 -3.86 -8.21 -10.69
CA TRP A 142 -4.13 -7.15 -9.70
C TRP A 142 -5.60 -6.71 -9.70
N THR A 143 -6.21 -6.59 -10.87
CA THR A 143 -7.62 -6.21 -10.99
C THR A 143 -8.53 -7.25 -10.31
N TYR A 144 -8.29 -8.54 -10.52
CA TYR A 144 -9.02 -9.59 -9.81
C TYR A 144 -8.76 -9.59 -8.31
N LEU A 145 -7.52 -9.32 -7.89
CA LEU A 145 -7.19 -9.18 -6.47
C LEU A 145 -8.02 -8.06 -5.82
N GLN A 146 -8.15 -6.90 -6.48
CA GLN A 146 -9.00 -5.81 -5.97
C GLN A 146 -10.49 -6.21 -5.94
N MET A 147 -10.97 -6.89 -6.97
CA MET A 147 -12.36 -7.36 -6.98
C MET A 147 -12.65 -8.35 -5.85
N VAL A 148 -11.75 -9.28 -5.57
CA VAL A 148 -11.90 -10.23 -4.46
C VAL A 148 -11.87 -9.49 -3.11
N ASN A 149 -10.99 -8.51 -2.94
CA ASN A 149 -10.95 -7.70 -1.73
C ASN A 149 -12.26 -6.94 -1.48
N PHE A 150 -12.87 -6.39 -2.52
CA PHE A 150 -14.11 -5.59 -2.36
C PHE A 150 -15.39 -6.41 -2.39
N TYR A 151 -15.48 -7.44 -3.23
CA TYR A 151 -16.71 -8.18 -3.48
C TYR A 151 -16.68 -9.62 -2.94
N GLY A 152 -15.56 -10.07 -2.41
CA GLY A 152 -15.35 -11.41 -1.84
C GLY A 152 -15.25 -12.51 -2.88
N GLU A 153 -16.28 -12.71 -3.69
CA GLU A 153 -16.33 -13.76 -4.70
C GLU A 153 -16.89 -13.20 -6.02
N VAL A 154 -16.19 -13.47 -7.12
CA VAL A 154 -16.52 -12.91 -8.45
C VAL A 154 -16.29 -13.93 -9.57
N PRO A 155 -17.02 -13.83 -10.70
CA PRO A 155 -16.77 -14.64 -11.89
C PRO A 155 -15.35 -14.44 -12.46
N PHE A 156 -14.70 -15.56 -12.76
CA PHE A 156 -13.37 -15.56 -13.37
C PHE A 156 -13.46 -15.73 -14.89
N ILE A 157 -13.21 -14.65 -15.62
CA ILE A 157 -13.31 -14.60 -17.09
C ILE A 157 -11.88 -14.37 -17.62
N SER A 158 -11.30 -15.40 -18.22
CA SER A 158 -9.93 -15.38 -18.78
C SER A 158 -9.89 -15.20 -20.29
N GLU A 159 -11.05 -15.32 -20.97
CA GLU A 159 -11.17 -15.19 -22.43
C GLU A 159 -11.84 -13.87 -22.81
N PRO A 160 -11.56 -13.32 -24.02
CA PRO A 160 -12.20 -12.11 -24.51
C PRO A 160 -13.72 -12.26 -24.64
N ILE A 161 -14.48 -11.35 -24.05
CA ILE A 161 -15.92 -11.23 -24.29
C ILE A 161 -16.12 -10.45 -25.58
N LYS A 162 -16.47 -11.17 -26.65
CA LYS A 162 -16.64 -10.62 -28.01
C LYS A 162 -18.06 -10.19 -28.32
N ASN A 163 -19.04 -10.81 -27.67
CA ASN A 163 -20.47 -10.54 -27.86
C ASN A 163 -21.27 -11.00 -26.63
N LEU A 164 -22.57 -10.73 -26.63
CA LEU A 164 -23.48 -11.11 -25.56
C LEU A 164 -23.65 -12.63 -25.40
N ASP A 165 -23.45 -13.40 -26.45
CA ASP A 165 -23.59 -14.86 -26.39
C ASP A 165 -22.56 -15.47 -25.44
N VAL A 166 -21.35 -14.92 -25.39
CA VAL A 166 -20.31 -15.34 -24.45
C VAL A 166 -20.76 -15.13 -23.01
N VAL A 167 -21.37 -13.99 -22.70
CA VAL A 167 -21.90 -13.66 -21.38
C VAL A 167 -23.08 -14.54 -21.03
N ASN A 168 -24.04 -14.72 -21.97
CA ASN A 168 -25.26 -15.50 -21.75
C ASN A 168 -25.03 -16.98 -21.53
N ASN A 169 -23.94 -17.51 -22.11
CA ASN A 169 -23.57 -18.93 -22.02
C ASN A 169 -22.46 -19.19 -20.99
N PHE A 170 -21.98 -18.16 -20.30
CA PHE A 170 -20.94 -18.32 -19.29
C PHE A 170 -21.46 -19.09 -18.07
N ASP A 171 -20.69 -20.10 -17.66
CA ASP A 171 -21.01 -20.89 -16.47
C ASP A 171 -20.50 -20.18 -15.20
N TYR A 172 -21.35 -19.31 -14.68
CA TYR A 172 -21.03 -18.53 -13.49
C TYR A 172 -20.80 -19.39 -12.24
N ASN A 173 -21.50 -20.53 -12.12
CA ASN A 173 -21.43 -21.37 -10.91
C ASN A 173 -20.09 -22.11 -10.76
N ASN A 174 -19.48 -22.51 -11.87
CA ASN A 174 -18.25 -23.28 -11.87
C ASN A 174 -16.99 -22.41 -12.09
N ASN A 175 -17.15 -21.10 -12.31
CA ASN A 175 -16.05 -20.18 -12.59
C ASN A 175 -16.03 -19.00 -11.63
N LEU A 176 -16.18 -19.25 -10.33
CA LEU A 176 -16.05 -18.23 -9.30
C LEU A 176 -14.64 -18.26 -8.69
N VAL A 177 -14.12 -17.08 -8.40
CA VAL A 177 -12.89 -16.91 -7.62
C VAL A 177 -13.15 -16.07 -6.38
N ASN A 178 -12.48 -16.45 -5.32
CA ASN A 178 -12.47 -15.79 -4.03
C ASN A 178 -11.04 -15.82 -3.44
N LYS A 179 -10.86 -15.40 -2.20
CA LYS A 179 -9.56 -15.39 -1.54
C LYS A 179 -8.85 -16.76 -1.53
N ASP A 180 -9.62 -17.86 -1.52
CA ASP A 180 -9.06 -19.22 -1.32
C ASP A 180 -8.51 -19.83 -2.60
N ASN A 181 -9.03 -19.47 -3.78
CA ASN A 181 -8.66 -20.09 -5.05
C ASN A 181 -8.10 -19.12 -6.11
N LEU A 182 -8.06 -17.81 -5.83
CA LEU A 182 -7.60 -16.82 -6.80
C LEU A 182 -6.17 -17.09 -7.29
N ILE A 183 -5.25 -17.36 -6.37
CA ILE A 183 -3.85 -17.64 -6.71
C ILE A 183 -3.72 -18.85 -7.61
N ASP A 184 -4.47 -19.93 -7.35
CA ASP A 184 -4.38 -21.16 -8.12
C ASP A 184 -4.82 -20.93 -9.57
N LYS A 185 -5.86 -20.11 -9.80
CA LYS A 185 -6.29 -19.72 -11.15
C LYS A 185 -5.20 -18.98 -11.93
N PHE A 186 -4.46 -18.09 -11.27
CA PHE A 186 -3.37 -17.37 -11.95
C PHE A 186 -2.11 -18.22 -12.14
N LEU A 187 -1.84 -19.21 -11.28
CA LEU A 187 -0.81 -20.22 -11.50
C LEU A 187 -1.17 -21.17 -12.64
N GLU A 188 -2.43 -21.59 -12.76
CA GLU A 188 -2.92 -22.35 -13.91
C GLU A 188 -2.70 -21.60 -15.23
N LEU A 189 -2.87 -20.27 -15.23
CA LEU A 189 -2.57 -19.41 -16.39
C LEU A 189 -1.07 -19.14 -16.58
N GLY A 190 -0.21 -19.59 -15.66
CA GLY A 190 1.25 -19.47 -15.74
C GLY A 190 1.77 -18.06 -15.46
N LEU A 191 1.11 -17.29 -14.59
CA LEU A 191 1.55 -15.95 -14.22
C LEU A 191 2.95 -15.95 -13.58
N ASP A 192 3.28 -16.98 -12.81
CA ASP A 192 4.57 -17.18 -12.16
C ASP A 192 5.77 -17.25 -13.13
N ARG A 193 5.53 -17.59 -14.38
CA ARG A 193 6.58 -17.63 -15.44
C ARG A 193 7.12 -16.25 -15.79
N TYR A 194 6.42 -15.18 -15.41
CA TYR A 194 6.76 -13.81 -15.78
C TYR A 194 7.43 -13.01 -14.66
N VAL A 195 7.72 -13.64 -13.51
CA VAL A 195 8.31 -12.95 -12.33
C VAL A 195 9.66 -12.31 -12.62
N ASP A 196 10.46 -12.87 -13.53
CA ASP A 196 11.78 -12.37 -13.94
C ASP A 196 11.77 -11.64 -15.28
N THR A 197 10.58 -11.39 -15.84
CA THR A 197 10.47 -10.68 -17.10
C THR A 197 10.81 -9.21 -16.91
N ASN A 198 11.73 -8.69 -17.72
CA ASN A 198 12.08 -7.28 -17.71
C ASN A 198 10.86 -6.39 -17.97
N TYR A 199 10.86 -5.20 -17.41
CA TYR A 199 9.83 -4.22 -17.72
C TYR A 199 9.98 -3.65 -19.12
N PRO A 200 8.88 -3.26 -19.79
CA PRO A 200 8.96 -2.49 -21.01
C PRO A 200 9.71 -1.17 -20.75
N SER A 201 10.38 -0.65 -21.76
CA SER A 201 11.09 0.62 -21.67
C SER A 201 10.49 1.62 -22.65
N TYR A 202 9.60 2.45 -22.18
CA TYR A 202 8.96 3.52 -22.97
C TYR A 202 9.53 4.91 -22.67
N GLY A 203 10.60 4.98 -21.84
CA GLY A 203 11.16 6.25 -21.40
C GLY A 203 10.27 6.99 -20.42
N ASN A 204 10.24 8.31 -20.51
CA ASN A 204 9.47 9.16 -19.63
C ASN A 204 8.23 9.70 -20.35
N PHE A 205 7.12 9.71 -19.64
CA PHE A 205 5.90 10.38 -20.08
C PHE A 205 5.83 11.78 -19.45
N GLN A 206 5.53 12.77 -20.27
CA GLN A 206 5.34 14.12 -19.77
C GLN A 206 3.91 14.25 -19.22
N ASN A 207 3.78 14.54 -17.92
CA ASN A 207 2.50 14.83 -17.28
C ASN A 207 2.52 16.28 -16.78
N GLY A 208 2.10 17.20 -17.65
CA GLY A 208 2.21 18.63 -17.37
C GLY A 208 3.68 19.07 -17.19
N TYR A 209 4.06 19.45 -15.98
CA TYR A 209 5.42 19.91 -15.67
C TYR A 209 6.36 18.80 -15.17
N THR A 210 5.87 17.60 -14.99
CA THR A 210 6.66 16.48 -14.47
C THR A 210 6.83 15.39 -15.52
N ASN A 211 8.02 14.81 -15.55
CA ASN A 211 8.29 13.60 -16.30
C ASN A 211 8.08 12.39 -15.39
N ILE A 212 7.18 11.49 -15.78
CA ILE A 212 6.93 10.24 -15.10
C ILE A 212 7.71 9.15 -15.83
N ASP A 213 8.63 8.49 -15.12
CA ASP A 213 9.28 7.30 -15.65
C ASP A 213 8.24 6.20 -15.87
N SER A 214 8.19 5.64 -17.08
CA SER A 214 7.25 4.57 -17.45
C SER A 214 7.35 3.36 -16.53
N ARG A 215 8.49 3.12 -15.88
CA ARG A 215 8.65 2.04 -14.90
C ARG A 215 7.69 2.13 -13.72
N LEU A 216 7.30 3.36 -13.33
CA LEU A 216 6.33 3.58 -12.25
C LEU A 216 4.89 3.20 -12.61
N LEU A 217 4.62 2.88 -13.88
CA LEU A 217 3.31 2.43 -14.34
C LEU A 217 3.18 0.89 -14.36
N TYR A 218 4.24 0.18 -14.02
CA TYR A 218 4.26 -1.29 -14.09
C TYR A 218 3.95 -1.92 -12.74
N ILE A 219 3.16 -2.99 -12.80
CA ILE A 219 2.80 -3.80 -11.65
C ILE A 219 3.75 -4.99 -11.55
N PRO A 220 4.61 -5.09 -10.54
CA PRO A 220 5.50 -6.23 -10.38
C PRO A 220 4.73 -7.53 -10.18
N VAL A 221 4.94 -8.52 -11.04
CA VAL A 221 4.28 -9.84 -10.93
C VAL A 221 4.54 -10.48 -9.57
N ARG A 222 5.77 -10.37 -9.05
CA ARG A 222 6.13 -10.88 -7.71
C ARG A 222 5.24 -10.33 -6.60
N LEU A 223 4.96 -9.03 -6.63
CA LEU A 223 4.15 -8.38 -5.59
C LEU A 223 2.69 -8.82 -5.64
N VAL A 224 2.13 -8.96 -6.84
CA VAL A 224 0.75 -9.46 -7.01
C VAL A 224 0.63 -10.91 -6.54
N LEU A 225 1.60 -11.76 -6.88
CA LEU A 225 1.63 -13.15 -6.40
C LEU A 225 1.81 -13.22 -4.88
N GLY A 226 2.70 -12.41 -4.33
CA GLY A 226 2.88 -12.28 -2.88
C GLY A 226 1.58 -11.89 -2.18
N ASP A 227 0.88 -10.88 -2.71
CA ASP A 227 -0.41 -10.41 -2.17
C ASP A 227 -1.49 -11.50 -2.23
N MET A 228 -1.55 -12.27 -3.32
CA MET A 228 -2.52 -13.36 -3.45
C MET A 228 -2.24 -14.50 -2.48
N TYR A 229 -0.97 -14.88 -2.26
CA TYR A 229 -0.60 -15.86 -1.26
C TYR A 229 -0.90 -15.37 0.16
N LEU A 230 -0.57 -14.10 0.45
CA LEU A 230 -0.86 -13.51 1.75
C LEU A 230 -2.37 -13.41 2.01
N LEU A 231 -3.16 -13.05 0.98
CA LEU A 231 -4.63 -13.01 1.06
C LEU A 231 -5.23 -14.40 1.32
N ARG A 232 -4.72 -15.44 0.66
CA ARG A 232 -5.18 -16.82 0.88
C ARG A 232 -4.91 -17.27 2.30
N GLY A 233 -3.67 -17.18 2.76
CA GLY A 233 -3.23 -17.38 4.13
C GLY A 233 -3.79 -18.61 4.83
N GLN A 234 -3.90 -19.76 4.13
CA GLN A 234 -4.48 -20.99 4.66
C GLN A 234 -3.45 -21.90 5.34
N SER A 235 -2.16 -21.65 5.12
CA SER A 235 -1.09 -22.50 5.62
C SER A 235 0.21 -21.72 5.77
N GLU A 236 1.12 -22.25 6.61
CA GLU A 236 2.49 -21.75 6.70
C GLU A 236 3.17 -21.65 5.32
N SER A 237 2.90 -22.61 4.43
CA SER A 237 3.43 -22.59 3.05
C SER A 237 3.00 -21.37 2.26
N ASP A 238 1.76 -20.88 2.44
CA ASP A 238 1.28 -19.67 1.78
C ASP A 238 2.04 -18.45 2.28
N TYR A 239 2.20 -18.33 3.58
CA TYR A 239 2.93 -17.22 4.19
C TYR A 239 4.41 -17.22 3.81
N ARG A 240 5.07 -18.40 3.80
CA ARG A 240 6.45 -18.54 3.32
C ARG A 240 6.59 -18.13 1.85
N LYS A 241 5.65 -18.51 0.99
CA LYS A 241 5.66 -18.10 -0.43
C LYS A 241 5.44 -16.60 -0.58
N ALA A 242 4.49 -16.02 0.17
CA ALA A 242 4.27 -14.58 0.18
C ALA A 242 5.55 -13.83 0.59
N ALA A 243 6.17 -14.24 1.69
CA ALA A 243 7.42 -13.67 2.18
C ALA A 243 8.55 -13.79 1.16
N GLN A 244 8.69 -14.95 0.51
CA GLN A 244 9.71 -15.17 -0.52
C GLN A 244 9.52 -14.22 -1.71
N TYR A 245 8.29 -14.04 -2.21
CA TYR A 245 8.01 -13.12 -3.31
C TYR A 245 8.33 -11.67 -2.96
N TYR A 246 7.99 -11.21 -1.77
CA TYR A 246 8.32 -9.85 -1.31
C TYR A 246 9.83 -9.68 -1.13
N TYR A 247 10.50 -10.64 -0.49
CA TYR A 247 11.94 -10.65 -0.31
C TYR A 247 12.69 -10.62 -1.65
N ASP A 248 12.31 -11.50 -2.59
CA ASP A 248 12.93 -11.56 -3.91
C ASP A 248 12.73 -10.28 -4.70
N TYR A 249 11.56 -9.64 -4.56
CA TYR A 249 11.34 -8.33 -5.16
C TYR A 249 12.29 -7.27 -4.56
N LEU A 250 12.35 -7.17 -3.26
CA LEU A 250 13.25 -6.24 -2.58
C LEU A 250 14.71 -6.48 -2.93
N LYS A 251 15.12 -7.74 -3.08
CA LYS A 251 16.48 -8.13 -3.48
C LYS A 251 16.83 -7.73 -4.92
N THR A 252 15.87 -7.74 -5.84
CA THR A 252 16.10 -7.38 -7.25
C THR A 252 16.11 -5.88 -7.51
N THR A 253 15.57 -5.07 -6.62
CA THR A 253 15.57 -3.61 -6.75
C THR A 253 16.91 -3.01 -6.29
N SER A 254 17.87 -2.99 -7.17
CA SER A 254 19.30 -2.84 -6.91
C SER A 254 19.80 -1.52 -6.32
N SER A 255 18.98 -0.50 -6.10
CA SER A 255 19.51 0.80 -5.66
C SER A 255 18.95 1.30 -4.31
N VAL A 256 17.79 0.83 -3.86
CA VAL A 256 17.24 1.23 -2.55
C VAL A 256 16.40 0.10 -1.99
N VAL A 257 17.05 -0.81 -1.34
CA VAL A 257 16.42 -1.98 -0.68
C VAL A 257 15.64 -1.55 0.55
N THR A 258 16.10 -0.48 1.22
CA THR A 258 15.58 -0.02 2.50
C THR A 258 14.42 0.95 2.35
N PRO A 259 13.52 1.05 3.33
CA PRO A 259 12.55 2.13 3.42
C PRO A 259 13.26 3.48 3.44
N GLN A 260 12.65 4.50 2.86
CA GLN A 260 13.25 5.83 2.88
C GLN A 260 13.21 6.40 4.30
N ARG A 261 14.38 6.75 4.84
CA ARG A 261 14.48 7.41 6.14
C ARG A 261 13.95 8.85 6.05
N CYS A 262 13.12 9.23 6.98
CA CYS A 262 12.66 10.59 7.15
C CYS A 262 13.54 11.33 8.16
N THR A 263 13.77 12.61 7.93
CA THR A 263 14.46 13.49 8.89
C THR A 263 13.43 14.39 9.54
N ALA A 264 13.28 14.29 10.84
CA ALA A 264 12.42 15.16 11.62
C ALA A 264 13.18 16.43 12.06
N THR A 265 12.50 17.57 11.94
CA THR A 265 12.98 18.84 12.46
C THR A 265 11.90 19.41 13.40
N ARG A 266 12.26 19.68 14.65
CA ARG A 266 11.35 20.24 15.66
C ARG A 266 11.54 21.76 15.79
N GLN A 267 10.43 22.49 15.93
CA GLN A 267 10.44 23.90 16.33
C GLN A 267 10.24 24.05 17.83
N LEU A 268 11.04 24.92 18.43
CA LEU A 268 11.03 25.19 19.88
C LEU A 268 9.74 25.77 20.44
N SER A 269 9.01 26.56 19.62
CA SER A 269 7.91 27.36 20.12
C SER A 269 6.67 26.58 20.48
N ASP A 270 6.44 25.41 19.86
CA ASP A 270 5.15 24.73 19.91
C ASP A 270 5.23 23.23 20.22
N TYR A 271 6.40 22.69 20.51
CA TYR A 271 6.62 21.24 20.69
C TYR A 271 6.16 20.37 19.52
N HIS A 272 5.98 20.97 18.33
CA HIS A 272 5.52 20.29 17.14
C HIS A 272 6.65 20.11 16.11
N TYR A 273 6.56 19.05 15.32
CA TYR A 273 7.46 18.84 14.19
C TYR A 273 7.12 19.79 13.06
N THR A 274 8.12 20.44 12.50
CA THR A 274 7.92 21.35 11.37
C THR A 274 7.96 20.66 10.02
N SER A 275 8.70 19.57 9.92
CA SER A 275 8.75 18.78 8.68
C SER A 275 9.39 17.42 8.91
N LEU A 276 8.80 16.40 8.29
CA LEU A 276 9.50 15.17 7.94
C LEU A 276 9.93 15.29 6.47
N SER A 277 11.22 15.23 6.21
CA SER A 277 11.69 15.13 4.83
C SER A 277 11.14 13.85 4.22
N SER A 278 10.68 13.93 2.98
CA SER A 278 10.13 12.79 2.25
C SER A 278 8.83 12.23 2.78
N TRP A 279 8.05 13.04 3.52
CA TRP A 279 6.73 12.66 4.01
C TRP A 279 5.67 13.72 3.67
N GLY A 280 4.41 13.31 3.56
CA GLY A 280 3.29 14.21 3.27
C GLY A 280 3.24 14.72 1.82
N ARG A 281 2.57 15.85 1.61
CA ARG A 281 2.24 16.45 0.31
C ARG A 281 3.44 16.71 -0.60
N ASN A 282 4.55 17.14 -0.03
CA ASN A 282 5.78 17.46 -0.77
C ASN A 282 6.77 16.30 -0.75
N ALA A 283 6.33 15.14 -0.29
CA ALA A 283 7.18 14.02 -0.07
C ALA A 283 7.69 13.41 -1.38
N SER A 284 8.96 13.11 -1.42
CA SER A 284 9.57 12.33 -2.49
C SER A 284 8.99 10.91 -2.60
N ILE A 285 8.22 10.44 -1.61
CA ILE A 285 7.49 9.17 -1.68
C ILE A 285 6.48 9.10 -2.83
N TYR A 286 5.96 10.27 -3.27
CA TYR A 286 5.00 10.36 -4.39
C TYR A 286 5.62 10.93 -5.67
N THR A 287 6.91 11.23 -5.67
CA THR A 287 7.60 11.79 -6.83
C THR A 287 8.33 10.73 -7.62
N SER A 288 8.38 10.91 -8.92
CA SER A 288 8.95 9.96 -9.89
C SER A 288 10.47 9.83 -9.90
N GLN A 289 11.17 10.32 -8.90
CA GLN A 289 12.64 10.34 -8.93
C GLN A 289 13.25 9.03 -8.43
N ALA A 290 14.48 8.76 -8.87
CA ALA A 290 15.19 7.49 -8.71
C ALA A 290 15.36 6.97 -7.26
N ASN A 291 15.08 7.80 -6.27
CA ASN A 291 15.17 7.46 -4.85
C ASN A 291 13.79 7.43 -4.15
N SER A 292 12.69 7.47 -4.92
CA SER A 292 11.35 7.47 -4.33
C SER A 292 10.99 6.09 -3.75
N GLU A 293 10.11 6.07 -2.77
CA GLU A 293 9.53 4.84 -2.25
C GLU A 293 8.51 4.22 -3.22
N VAL A 294 7.97 5.01 -4.14
CA VAL A 294 6.94 4.54 -5.08
C VAL A 294 7.52 3.50 -6.03
N ILE A 295 6.86 2.36 -6.07
CA ILE A 295 7.16 1.26 -6.98
C ILE A 295 6.23 1.32 -8.18
N THR A 296 4.93 1.45 -7.90
CA THR A 296 3.88 1.49 -8.93
C THR A 296 2.85 2.54 -8.56
N MET A 297 2.44 3.34 -9.52
CA MET A 297 1.37 4.32 -9.34
C MET A 297 0.44 4.39 -10.55
N ILE A 298 -0.79 4.81 -10.32
CA ILE A 298 -1.71 5.22 -11.37
C ILE A 298 -1.69 6.76 -11.40
N PRO A 299 -1.17 7.36 -12.50
CA PRO A 299 -1.01 8.80 -12.57
C PRO A 299 -2.33 9.50 -12.84
N SER A 300 -2.52 10.66 -12.23
CA SER A 300 -3.54 11.62 -12.59
C SER A 300 -3.05 12.48 -13.77
N SER A 301 -3.95 12.89 -14.66
CA SER A 301 -3.61 13.75 -15.78
C SER A 301 -3.98 15.20 -15.51
N ALA A 302 -2.95 16.04 -15.46
CA ALA A 302 -3.16 17.48 -15.25
C ALA A 302 -3.90 18.19 -16.37
N ASN A 303 -3.63 17.78 -17.59
CA ASN A 303 -4.13 18.43 -18.80
C ASN A 303 -4.95 17.48 -19.70
N LYS A 304 -5.40 16.38 -19.14
CA LYS A 304 -6.12 15.30 -19.85
C LYS A 304 -5.31 14.57 -20.95
N GLN A 305 -4.02 14.84 -21.07
CA GLN A 305 -3.17 14.13 -22.04
C GLN A 305 -2.96 12.67 -21.68
N PHE A 306 -2.92 12.37 -20.38
CA PHE A 306 -2.69 11.02 -19.85
C PHE A 306 -3.97 10.37 -19.29
N GLY A 307 -5.14 10.81 -19.73
CA GLY A 307 -6.43 10.30 -19.28
C GLY A 307 -7.20 11.27 -18.39
N THR A 308 -7.70 10.81 -17.25
CA THR A 308 -8.58 11.56 -16.37
C THR A 308 -7.79 12.23 -15.25
N MET A 309 -8.19 13.44 -14.87
CA MET A 309 -7.73 14.04 -13.62
C MET A 309 -8.42 13.35 -12.44
N LEU A 310 -7.62 12.77 -11.55
CA LEU A 310 -8.10 12.11 -10.34
C LEU A 310 -8.29 13.18 -9.25
N THR A 311 -9.51 13.59 -9.01
CA THR A 311 -9.83 14.70 -8.08
C THR A 311 -10.74 14.29 -6.94
N ARG A 312 -11.41 13.14 -7.06
CA ARG A 312 -12.46 12.73 -6.12
C ARG A 312 -11.90 12.46 -4.72
N VAL A 313 -10.74 11.81 -4.62
CA VAL A 313 -10.08 11.60 -3.32
C VAL A 313 -9.71 12.93 -2.68
N ALA A 314 -9.08 13.84 -3.46
CA ALA A 314 -8.73 15.15 -2.95
C ALA A 314 -9.96 15.94 -2.47
N ASP A 315 -11.06 15.89 -3.23
CA ASP A 315 -12.31 16.61 -2.92
C ASP A 315 -12.95 16.11 -1.61
N ILE A 316 -12.97 14.82 -1.39
CA ILE A 316 -13.50 14.22 -0.16
C ILE A 316 -12.73 14.69 1.08
N TYR A 317 -11.41 14.84 0.97
CA TYR A 317 -10.53 15.33 2.03
C TYR A 317 -10.42 16.87 2.08
N GLY A 318 -11.28 17.60 1.35
CA GLY A 318 -11.36 19.04 1.41
C GLY A 318 -10.35 19.79 0.53
N TYR A 319 -9.87 19.18 -0.54
CA TYR A 319 -8.97 19.83 -1.49
C TYR A 319 -9.62 19.94 -2.87
N THR A 320 -9.94 21.14 -3.29
CA THR A 320 -10.55 21.38 -4.61
C THR A 320 -9.52 21.94 -5.59
N PRO A 321 -9.34 21.31 -6.76
CA PRO A 321 -8.48 21.88 -7.81
C PRO A 321 -9.08 23.17 -8.35
N SER A 322 -8.26 24.19 -8.42
CA SER A 322 -8.61 25.50 -9.01
C SER A 322 -7.76 25.71 -10.24
N SER A 323 -8.38 25.80 -11.41
CA SER A 323 -7.68 26.19 -12.63
C SER A 323 -7.52 27.71 -12.69
N SER A 324 -6.32 28.22 -12.47
CA SER A 324 -5.98 29.56 -12.92
C SER A 324 -5.42 29.45 -14.34
N GLN A 325 -6.20 29.78 -15.34
CA GLN A 325 -5.69 30.07 -16.68
C GLN A 325 -5.03 31.44 -16.64
N SER A 326 -3.71 31.49 -16.54
CA SER A 326 -2.99 32.67 -16.98
C SER A 326 -2.69 32.49 -18.46
N THR A 327 -3.38 33.22 -19.29
CA THR A 327 -3.03 33.39 -20.71
C THR A 327 -1.87 34.38 -20.75
N GLU A 328 -0.66 33.88 -20.86
CA GLU A 328 0.46 34.74 -21.29
C GLU A 328 0.44 34.76 -22.82
N THR A 329 0.05 35.88 -23.39
CA THR A 329 0.21 36.16 -24.80
C THR A 329 1.60 36.72 -24.98
N SER A 330 2.54 35.95 -25.52
CA SER A 330 3.78 36.47 -26.07
C SER A 330 3.59 36.70 -27.55
N THR A 331 3.72 37.93 -27.99
CA THR A 331 3.83 38.30 -29.38
C THR A 331 5.30 38.31 -29.75
N ASP A 332 5.72 37.42 -30.64
CA ASP A 332 7.01 37.49 -31.28
C ASP A 332 6.93 38.51 -32.45
N ASP A 333 8.09 39.07 -32.84
CA ASP A 333 8.23 40.09 -33.88
C ASP A 333 7.73 39.67 -35.30
N GLU A 334 7.24 38.44 -35.48
CA GLU A 334 6.69 37.95 -36.75
C GLU A 334 5.16 37.79 -36.78
N GLY A 335 4.45 38.19 -35.73
CA GLY A 335 3.00 38.25 -35.71
C GLY A 335 2.26 36.92 -35.63
N SER A 336 2.88 35.85 -35.21
CA SER A 336 2.20 34.61 -34.85
C SER A 336 1.88 34.61 -33.35
N GLU A 337 0.61 34.50 -33.02
CA GLU A 337 0.14 34.32 -31.65
C GLU A 337 0.38 32.84 -31.20
N ASP A 338 1.47 32.58 -30.53
CA ASP A 338 1.63 31.30 -29.78
C ASP A 338 0.93 31.42 -28.43
N VAL A 339 -0.26 30.86 -28.34
CA VAL A 339 -1.01 30.73 -27.09
C VAL A 339 -0.46 29.53 -26.29
N SER A 340 0.56 29.75 -25.52
CA SER A 340 0.97 28.77 -24.53
C SER A 340 0.12 28.90 -23.27
N SER A 341 -0.92 28.10 -23.15
CA SER A 341 -1.70 27.99 -21.92
C SER A 341 -0.91 27.17 -20.89
N SER A 342 -0.10 27.83 -20.09
CA SER A 342 0.46 27.22 -18.89
C SER A 342 -0.62 27.13 -17.80
N GLY A 343 -1.46 26.09 -17.89
CA GLY A 343 -2.47 25.82 -16.89
C GLY A 343 -1.84 25.37 -15.57
N ARG A 344 -1.47 26.32 -14.70
CA ARG A 344 -1.17 26.00 -13.31
C ARG A 344 -2.47 25.63 -12.61
N ILE A 345 -2.56 24.38 -12.13
CA ILE A 345 -3.60 23.98 -11.21
C ILE A 345 -3.14 24.35 -9.81
N SER A 346 -3.83 25.30 -9.19
CA SER A 346 -3.69 25.56 -7.76
C SER A 346 -4.70 24.71 -7.00
N VAL A 347 -4.35 24.30 -5.79
CA VAL A 347 -5.25 23.58 -4.90
C VAL A 347 -5.75 24.56 -3.85
N ARG A 348 -7.07 24.63 -3.69
CA ARG A 348 -7.71 25.40 -2.62
C ARG A 348 -8.27 24.47 -1.59
N ARG A 349 -8.23 24.87 -0.31
CA ARG A 349 -8.96 24.21 0.77
C ARG A 349 -10.45 24.47 0.62
N ASN A 350 -11.21 23.40 0.75
CA ASN A 350 -12.66 23.43 0.84
C ASN A 350 -13.04 23.02 2.27
N TYR A 351 -13.55 23.96 3.05
CA TYR A 351 -13.91 23.72 4.46
C TYR A 351 -15.16 22.84 4.63
N LYS A 352 -15.83 22.49 3.54
CA LYS A 352 -16.85 21.42 3.52
C LYS A 352 -16.18 20.05 3.35
N VAL A 353 -15.30 19.71 4.30
CA VAL A 353 -14.57 18.45 4.32
C VAL A 353 -15.53 17.32 4.60
N GLN A 354 -15.55 16.27 3.79
CA GLN A 354 -16.49 15.15 3.96
C GLN A 354 -15.98 14.09 4.93
N ILE A 355 -14.67 13.85 4.95
CA ILE A 355 -14.01 12.92 5.87
C ILE A 355 -12.74 13.56 6.46
N VAL A 356 -12.51 13.26 7.72
CA VAL A 356 -11.36 13.71 8.50
C VAL A 356 -10.67 12.52 9.17
N PRO A 357 -9.44 12.66 9.69
CA PRO A 357 -8.83 11.63 10.51
C PRO A 357 -9.71 11.24 11.69
N SER A 358 -9.79 9.96 12.00
CA SER A 358 -10.56 9.45 13.12
C SER A 358 -9.84 9.66 14.45
N ASN A 359 -10.59 9.61 15.54
CA ASN A 359 -10.02 9.64 16.90
C ASN A 359 -9.14 8.43 17.20
N SER A 360 -9.43 7.27 16.59
CA SER A 360 -8.57 6.08 16.69
C SER A 360 -7.20 6.33 16.06
N TYR A 361 -7.16 6.96 14.90
CA TYR A 361 -5.89 7.29 14.24
C TYR A 361 -5.08 8.31 15.06
N GLU A 362 -5.72 9.37 15.55
CA GLU A 362 -5.06 10.36 16.41
C GLU A 362 -4.53 9.73 17.70
N THR A 363 -5.35 8.89 18.36
CA THR A 363 -4.96 8.21 19.61
C THR A 363 -3.78 7.26 19.37
N LEU A 364 -3.79 6.49 18.28
CA LEU A 364 -2.70 5.60 17.93
C LEU A 364 -1.39 6.36 17.76
N ASN A 365 -1.41 7.49 17.04
CA ASN A 365 -0.22 8.31 16.83
C ASN A 365 0.29 8.94 18.13
N LYS A 366 -0.60 9.47 18.95
CA LYS A 366 -0.23 10.09 20.24
C LYS A 366 0.28 9.10 21.28
N ALA A 367 -0.08 7.82 21.16
CA ALA A 367 0.43 6.76 22.02
C ALA A 367 1.89 6.38 21.72
N GLN A 368 2.45 6.88 20.62
CA GLN A 368 3.85 6.63 20.25
C GLN A 368 4.77 7.64 20.94
N MET A 369 6.06 7.29 21.02
CA MET A 369 7.08 8.18 21.56
C MET A 369 8.16 8.42 20.51
N TYR A 370 8.54 9.68 20.33
CA TYR A 370 9.71 10.00 19.51
C TYR A 370 10.99 9.80 20.30
N VAL A 371 11.94 9.08 19.72
CA VAL A 371 13.22 8.78 20.36
C VAL A 371 14.36 9.40 19.57
N ASN A 372 15.22 10.17 20.24
CA ASN A 372 16.47 10.66 19.68
C ASN A 372 17.66 9.90 20.28
N TRP A 373 18.47 9.31 19.41
CA TRP A 373 19.67 8.60 19.79
C TRP A 373 20.92 9.45 19.56
N ASN A 374 21.66 9.74 20.62
CA ASN A 374 22.98 10.36 20.53
C ASN A 374 24.06 9.27 20.66
N SER A 375 24.60 8.82 19.52
CA SER A 375 25.61 7.76 19.46
C SER A 375 26.94 8.13 20.12
N THR A 376 27.25 9.43 20.26
CA THR A 376 28.50 9.88 20.90
C THR A 376 28.39 9.86 22.42
N ALA A 377 27.23 10.25 22.96
CA ALA A 377 26.98 10.26 24.38
C ALA A 377 26.36 8.95 24.88
N LEU A 378 25.97 8.04 23.99
CA LEU A 378 25.23 6.82 24.29
C LEU A 378 23.96 7.09 25.09
N ILE A 379 23.27 8.18 24.77
CA ILE A 379 22.06 8.64 25.46
C ILE A 379 20.88 8.61 24.50
N ARG A 380 19.75 8.08 24.97
CA ARG A 380 18.46 8.18 24.34
C ARG A 380 17.58 9.19 25.06
N THR A 381 16.91 10.01 24.28
CA THR A 381 15.98 11.01 24.81
C THR A 381 14.61 10.73 24.25
N TYR A 382 13.64 10.53 25.13
CA TYR A 382 12.24 10.28 24.78
C TYR A 382 11.44 11.57 24.88
N TYR A 383 10.53 11.74 23.91
CA TYR A 383 9.63 12.88 23.83
C TYR A 383 8.19 12.37 23.85
N GLU A 384 7.64 12.19 25.04
CA GLU A 384 6.30 11.61 25.24
C GLU A 384 5.19 12.46 24.62
N ASP A 385 5.33 13.78 24.65
CA ASP A 385 4.29 14.71 24.15
C ASP A 385 4.25 14.82 22.61
N CYS A 386 5.22 14.23 21.91
CA CYS A 386 5.34 14.41 20.48
C CYS A 386 4.53 13.39 19.68
N GLY A 387 4.36 12.18 20.21
CA GLY A 387 3.78 11.09 19.47
C GLY A 387 4.59 10.71 18.23
N ASP A 388 3.94 10.10 17.26
CA ASP A 388 4.53 9.78 15.97
C ASP A 388 4.62 11.01 15.06
N ALA A 389 5.83 11.31 14.59
CA ALA A 389 6.06 12.48 13.72
C ALA A 389 5.32 12.40 12.38
N ARG A 390 4.92 11.20 11.94
CA ARG A 390 4.12 11.00 10.71
C ARG A 390 2.73 11.64 10.83
N PHE A 391 2.16 11.71 12.04
CA PHE A 391 0.86 12.33 12.27
C PHE A 391 0.85 13.80 11.85
N GLU A 392 1.72 14.62 12.44
CA GLU A 392 1.79 16.06 12.17
C GLU A 392 2.10 16.39 10.70
N ASN A 393 2.72 15.45 9.98
CA ASN A 393 3.02 15.61 8.55
C ASN A 393 1.96 15.00 7.63
N SER A 394 1.08 14.16 8.14
CA SER A 394 -0.05 13.58 7.41
C SER A 394 -1.32 14.43 7.54
N ILE A 395 -1.38 15.30 8.54
CA ILE A 395 -2.55 16.12 8.86
C ILE A 395 -2.16 17.60 8.76
N GLU A 396 -2.90 18.33 7.99
CA GLU A 396 -2.80 19.78 7.89
C GLU A 396 -3.92 20.42 8.70
N LYS A 397 -3.59 21.28 9.67
CA LYS A 397 -4.58 21.99 10.51
C LYS A 397 -4.76 23.42 9.99
N ASP A 398 -5.99 23.89 9.96
CA ASP A 398 -6.32 25.25 9.57
C ASP A 398 -7.50 25.79 10.39
N THR A 399 -7.60 27.11 10.50
CA THR A 399 -8.70 27.78 11.20
C THR A 399 -9.44 28.66 10.22
N TYR A 400 -10.74 28.43 10.07
CA TYR A 400 -11.61 29.23 9.24
C TYR A 400 -12.89 29.62 10.01
N GLU A 401 -13.24 30.90 10.00
CA GLU A 401 -14.40 31.44 10.75
C GLU A 401 -14.44 31.06 12.25
N GLY A 402 -13.26 30.90 12.86
CA GLY A 402 -13.13 30.56 14.29
C GLY A 402 -13.29 29.07 14.60
N GLN A 403 -13.45 28.23 13.58
CA GLN A 403 -13.48 26.78 13.72
C GLN A 403 -12.16 26.15 13.23
N SER A 404 -11.71 25.08 13.90
CA SER A 404 -10.53 24.32 13.49
C SER A 404 -10.91 23.18 12.57
N TYR A 405 -10.14 23.02 11.49
CA TYR A 405 -10.31 21.98 10.47
C TYR A 405 -9.04 21.15 10.35
N GLN A 406 -9.22 19.86 10.06
CA GLN A 406 -8.13 18.93 9.78
C GLN A 406 -8.27 18.39 8.35
N PHE A 407 -7.16 18.38 7.64
CA PHE A 407 -7.09 17.91 6.25
C PHE A 407 -6.02 16.82 6.14
N ALA A 408 -6.32 15.71 5.48
CA ALA A 408 -5.31 14.70 5.18
C ALA A 408 -4.34 15.21 4.12
N SER A 409 -3.14 15.63 4.50
CA SER A 409 -2.16 16.27 3.59
C SER A 409 -1.74 15.37 2.43
N LYS A 410 -1.75 14.05 2.62
CA LYS A 410 -1.46 13.07 1.56
C LYS A 410 -2.46 13.13 0.40
N ALA A 411 -3.70 13.54 0.65
CA ALA A 411 -4.73 13.71 -0.38
C ALA A 411 -4.65 15.06 -1.10
N SER A 412 -3.78 15.98 -0.67
CA SER A 412 -3.63 17.28 -1.31
C SER A 412 -2.95 17.16 -2.67
N GLN A 413 -3.47 17.88 -3.64
CA GLN A 413 -2.82 18.03 -4.94
C GLN A 413 -1.85 19.22 -4.91
N SER A 414 -0.57 18.97 -5.12
CA SER A 414 0.41 20.04 -5.26
C SER A 414 0.39 20.62 -6.68
N THR A 415 0.67 21.91 -6.83
CA THR A 415 0.83 22.57 -8.13
C THR A 415 1.95 21.99 -9.00
N THR A 416 2.90 21.33 -8.35
CA THR A 416 4.07 20.73 -9.02
C THR A 416 3.91 19.23 -9.23
N PHE A 417 3.09 18.57 -8.40
CA PHE A 417 2.88 17.12 -8.42
C PHE A 417 1.38 16.86 -8.46
N TYR A 418 0.92 16.35 -9.58
CA TYR A 418 -0.46 15.92 -9.68
C TYR A 418 -0.69 14.71 -8.81
N TYR A 419 -1.85 14.68 -8.16
CA TYR A 419 -2.24 13.54 -7.34
C TYR A 419 -2.14 12.26 -8.15
N SER A 420 -1.32 11.33 -7.68
CA SER A 420 -1.17 9.99 -8.24
C SER A 420 -1.49 8.99 -7.16
N ILE A 421 -2.11 7.89 -7.52
CA ILE A 421 -2.48 6.86 -6.55
C ILE A 421 -1.37 5.81 -6.52
N PRO A 422 -0.60 5.70 -5.43
CA PRO A 422 0.37 4.65 -5.29
C PRO A 422 -0.33 3.30 -5.16
N ILE A 423 0.09 2.33 -5.97
CA ILE A 423 -0.36 0.93 -5.88
C ILE A 423 0.59 0.10 -5.04
N TYR A 424 1.89 0.38 -5.18
CA TYR A 424 2.94 -0.24 -4.38
C TYR A 424 4.00 0.78 -4.03
N ARG A 425 4.47 0.72 -2.78
CA ARG A 425 5.66 1.44 -2.31
C ARG A 425 6.47 0.58 -1.33
N LYS A 426 7.74 0.91 -1.14
CA LYS A 426 8.70 0.07 -0.39
C LYS A 426 8.25 -0.24 1.03
N SER A 427 7.80 0.76 1.79
CA SER A 427 7.34 0.52 3.16
C SER A 427 6.15 -0.43 3.23
N LEU A 428 5.21 -0.36 2.27
CA LEU A 428 4.12 -1.34 2.16
C LEU A 428 4.67 -2.76 1.99
N ILE A 429 5.67 -2.93 1.12
CA ILE A 429 6.25 -4.27 0.88
C ILE A 429 6.97 -4.79 2.11
N TRP A 430 7.70 -3.95 2.83
CA TRP A 430 8.34 -4.34 4.09
C TRP A 430 7.31 -4.73 5.16
N LEU A 431 6.21 -4.01 5.29
CA LEU A 431 5.14 -4.33 6.24
C LEU A 431 4.40 -5.63 5.88
N ARG A 432 4.16 -5.87 4.59
CA ARG A 432 3.60 -7.15 4.14
C ARG A 432 4.58 -8.31 4.28
N LEU A 433 5.87 -8.05 4.09
CA LEU A 433 6.93 -9.04 4.40
C LEU A 433 6.93 -9.38 5.89
N ALA A 434 6.84 -8.37 6.77
CA ALA A 434 6.74 -8.59 8.21
C ALA A 434 5.51 -9.43 8.58
N GLU A 435 4.33 -9.11 8.01
CA GLU A 435 3.11 -9.89 8.20
C GLU A 435 3.27 -11.35 7.75
N ALA A 436 3.85 -11.56 6.56
CA ALA A 436 4.07 -12.90 6.02
C ALA A 436 5.08 -13.71 6.85
N ILE A 437 6.17 -13.10 7.30
CA ILE A 437 7.16 -13.72 8.18
C ILE A 437 6.54 -14.07 9.53
N ASN A 438 5.79 -13.15 10.13
CA ASN A 438 5.08 -13.38 11.39
C ASN A 438 4.16 -14.61 11.29
N ARG A 439 3.29 -14.63 10.28
CA ARG A 439 2.35 -15.75 10.05
C ARG A 439 3.04 -17.05 9.61
N ALA A 440 4.26 -16.98 9.07
CA ALA A 440 5.10 -18.14 8.80
C ALA A 440 5.78 -18.71 10.06
N GLY A 441 5.52 -18.14 11.23
CA GLY A 441 6.03 -18.62 12.51
C GLY A 441 7.33 -17.97 12.99
N PHE A 442 7.63 -16.75 12.53
CA PHE A 442 8.84 -15.98 12.89
C PHE A 442 8.46 -14.58 13.44
N PRO A 443 7.76 -14.51 14.58
CA PRO A 443 7.25 -13.23 15.12
C PRO A 443 8.36 -12.29 15.60
N GLU A 444 9.45 -12.80 16.13
CA GLU A 444 10.57 -11.99 16.60
C GLU A 444 11.30 -11.32 15.46
N LEU A 445 11.55 -12.03 14.35
CA LEU A 445 12.12 -11.47 13.13
C LEU A 445 11.17 -10.51 12.42
N ALA A 446 9.87 -10.78 12.46
CA ALA A 446 8.87 -9.85 11.96
C ALA A 446 8.88 -8.54 12.74
N PHE A 447 8.95 -8.60 14.07
CA PHE A 447 9.12 -7.41 14.91
C PHE A 447 10.45 -6.70 14.61
N GLY A 448 11.52 -7.45 14.32
CA GLY A 448 12.81 -6.91 13.88
C GLY A 448 12.68 -6.02 12.64
N ILE A 449 11.83 -6.38 11.67
CA ILE A 449 11.57 -5.53 10.50
C ILE A 449 10.94 -4.18 10.91
N LEU A 450 10.07 -4.20 11.91
CA LEU A 450 9.42 -2.97 12.38
C LEU A 450 10.38 -2.09 13.17
N LYS A 451 11.13 -2.69 14.10
CA LYS A 451 11.95 -1.98 15.08
C LYS A 451 13.29 -1.52 14.52
N ASP A 452 14.12 -2.44 14.07
CA ASP A 452 15.54 -2.18 13.77
C ASP A 452 15.91 -2.41 12.30
N GLY A 453 15.04 -3.08 11.54
CA GLY A 453 15.35 -3.66 10.24
C GLY A 453 16.22 -4.91 10.37
N LEU A 454 16.19 -5.77 9.35
CA LEU A 454 17.00 -6.98 9.32
C LEU A 454 18.24 -6.77 8.45
N ASN A 455 19.42 -7.00 9.00
CA ASN A 455 20.69 -6.90 8.28
C ASN A 455 21.77 -7.72 8.97
N GLY A 456 22.87 -8.02 8.28
CA GLY A 456 23.95 -8.82 8.81
C GLY A 456 24.68 -8.23 10.03
N GLY A 457 24.41 -6.96 10.35
CA GLY A 457 24.99 -6.28 11.52
C GLY A 457 24.15 -6.44 12.79
N ASN A 458 22.85 -6.74 12.66
CA ASN A 458 21.93 -6.83 13.81
C ASN A 458 21.30 -8.21 14.02
N LEU A 459 21.31 -9.08 13.01
CA LEU A 459 20.86 -10.45 13.17
C LEU A 459 21.78 -11.22 14.13
N PRO A 460 21.22 -12.10 15.00
CA PRO A 460 22.02 -13.08 15.70
C PRO A 460 22.79 -13.92 14.67
N GLU A 461 24.10 -14.08 14.86
CA GLU A 461 24.86 -14.94 13.97
C GLU A 461 24.43 -16.39 14.22
N LEU A 462 24.05 -17.07 13.16
CA LEU A 462 23.82 -18.51 13.14
C LEU A 462 25.04 -19.27 13.63
N HIS A 463 24.85 -20.50 14.14
CA HIS A 463 25.94 -21.42 14.45
C HIS A 463 26.97 -21.42 13.34
N GLN A 464 28.12 -20.84 13.62
CA GLN A 464 29.23 -20.82 12.69
C GLN A 464 30.26 -21.84 13.18
N THR A 465 30.85 -22.55 12.24
CA THR A 465 32.04 -23.34 12.53
C THR A 465 33.25 -22.45 12.33
N ARG A 466 34.11 -22.40 13.34
CA ARG A 466 35.46 -21.79 13.20
C ARG A 466 36.52 -22.85 13.40
N THR A 467 37.59 -22.70 12.66
CA THR A 467 38.78 -23.49 12.89
C THR A 467 39.59 -22.87 14.03
N ILE A 468 39.68 -23.54 15.14
CA ILE A 468 40.54 -23.16 16.28
C ILE A 468 41.81 -23.97 16.27
N THR A 469 42.90 -23.38 16.75
CA THR A 469 44.17 -24.06 16.96
C THR A 469 44.23 -24.46 18.42
N VAL A 470 44.26 -25.76 18.68
CA VAL A 470 44.30 -26.34 20.03
C VAL A 470 45.54 -27.20 20.19
N PRO A 471 46.04 -27.42 21.41
CA PRO A 471 47.09 -28.38 21.64
C PRO A 471 46.66 -29.80 21.25
N LEU A 472 47.47 -30.50 20.49
CA LEU A 472 47.26 -31.91 20.23
C LEU A 472 47.40 -32.69 21.55
N LEU A 473 46.37 -33.47 21.90
CA LEU A 473 46.35 -34.30 23.12
C LEU A 473 46.72 -35.75 22.79
N ASP A 474 47.42 -36.41 23.72
CA ASP A 474 47.68 -37.83 23.67
C ASP A 474 46.45 -38.67 24.16
N GLU A 475 46.58 -40.01 24.18
CA GLU A 475 45.49 -40.91 24.60
C GLU A 475 45.04 -40.71 26.05
N ASP A 476 45.93 -40.11 26.89
CA ASP A 476 45.66 -39.81 28.30
C ASP A 476 45.15 -38.37 28.53
N GLY A 477 44.97 -37.58 27.43
CA GLY A 477 44.46 -36.19 27.48
C GLY A 477 45.51 -35.14 27.83
N ASN A 478 46.81 -35.46 27.75
CA ASN A 478 47.90 -34.51 27.99
C ASN A 478 48.37 -33.90 26.67
N PRO A 479 48.81 -32.61 26.67
CA PRO A 479 49.37 -31.98 25.47
C PRO A 479 50.62 -32.72 24.98
N VAL A 480 50.64 -33.09 23.70
CA VAL A 480 51.85 -33.59 23.05
C VAL A 480 52.82 -32.41 22.89
N VAL A 481 54.08 -32.59 23.29
CA VAL A 481 55.10 -31.56 23.18
C VAL A 481 56.16 -31.97 22.15
N ASP A 482 56.78 -30.95 21.49
CA ASP A 482 57.90 -31.13 20.58
C ASP A 482 59.24 -31.36 21.36
N GLU A 483 60.36 -31.51 20.64
CA GLU A 483 61.69 -31.73 21.21
C GLU A 483 62.17 -30.58 22.10
N ASP A 484 61.57 -29.38 21.93
CA ASP A 484 61.88 -28.17 22.69
C ASP A 484 60.93 -27.97 23.88
N GLY A 485 59.93 -28.88 24.06
CA GLY A 485 58.97 -28.82 25.15
C GLY A 485 57.75 -27.92 24.90
N ASN A 486 57.53 -27.47 23.67
CA ASN A 486 56.38 -26.66 23.33
C ASN A 486 55.20 -27.56 22.88
N PRO A 487 53.92 -27.21 23.19
CA PRO A 487 52.78 -27.97 22.74
C PRO A 487 52.71 -28.04 21.21
N VAL A 488 52.57 -29.24 20.67
CA VAL A 488 52.26 -29.44 19.25
C VAL A 488 50.80 -29.03 19.04
N MET A 489 50.57 -28.11 18.13
CA MET A 489 49.22 -27.57 17.85
C MET A 489 48.57 -28.32 16.71
N THR A 490 47.26 -28.57 16.83
CA THR A 490 46.40 -29.10 15.79
C THR A 490 45.22 -28.14 15.54
N THR A 491 44.46 -28.36 14.49
CA THR A 491 43.26 -27.58 14.20
C THR A 491 42.02 -28.41 14.42
N GLU A 492 41.09 -27.89 15.19
CA GLU A 492 39.76 -28.48 15.40
C GLU A 492 38.70 -27.51 14.86
N THR A 493 37.55 -28.09 14.47
CA THR A 493 36.37 -27.30 14.08
C THR A 493 35.49 -27.16 15.31
N GLU A 494 35.35 -25.96 15.82
CA GLU A 494 34.48 -25.61 16.92
C GLU A 494 33.19 -25.01 16.37
N GLU A 495 32.05 -25.52 16.82
CA GLU A 495 30.76 -24.83 16.63
C GLU A 495 30.61 -23.77 17.71
N TYR A 496 30.32 -22.55 17.31
CA TYR A 496 30.08 -21.47 18.25
C TYR A 496 28.89 -20.62 17.79
N THR A 497 28.14 -20.13 18.77
CA THR A 497 27.08 -19.14 18.54
C THR A 497 27.68 -17.78 18.81
N ARG A 498 27.74 -16.93 17.77
CA ARG A 498 28.15 -15.55 17.92
C ARG A 498 26.92 -14.68 17.99
N TYR A 499 26.58 -14.25 19.21
CA TYR A 499 25.62 -13.17 19.38
C TYR A 499 26.27 -11.88 18.97
N ASN A 500 25.55 -11.06 18.20
CA ASN A 500 25.98 -9.70 17.96
C ASN A 500 25.92 -8.96 19.29
N GLN A 501 27.07 -8.64 19.89
CA GLN A 501 27.17 -7.99 21.19
C GLN A 501 26.59 -6.56 21.20
N ASN A 502 26.26 -6.00 20.05
CA ASN A 502 25.58 -4.70 19.91
C ASN A 502 24.05 -4.81 20.00
N GLY A 503 23.49 -5.98 20.13
CA GLY A 503 22.23 -6.29 20.78
C GLY A 503 20.93 -5.78 20.17
N ALA A 504 20.89 -5.29 18.93
CA ALA A 504 19.65 -4.75 18.37
C ALA A 504 18.51 -5.81 18.27
N LEU A 505 18.84 -7.06 18.00
CA LEU A 505 17.90 -8.17 17.92
C LEU A 505 18.18 -9.26 18.98
N SER A 506 18.54 -8.84 20.20
CA SER A 506 18.86 -9.75 21.31
C SER A 506 17.67 -10.61 21.79
N TYR A 507 16.46 -10.21 21.42
CA TYR A 507 15.21 -10.93 21.73
C TYR A 507 14.91 -12.07 20.75
N VAL A 508 15.59 -12.16 19.61
CA VAL A 508 15.40 -13.26 18.65
C VAL A 508 16.09 -14.52 19.15
N ASP A 509 15.34 -15.59 19.34
CA ASP A 509 15.87 -16.83 19.83
C ASP A 509 16.60 -17.65 18.74
N ASN A 510 17.39 -18.64 19.18
CA ASN A 510 18.17 -19.46 18.26
C ASN A 510 17.29 -20.36 17.39
N GLU A 511 16.17 -20.87 17.92
CA GLU A 511 15.27 -21.75 17.19
C GLU A 511 14.61 -21.00 16.03
N GLU A 512 14.20 -19.74 16.23
CA GLU A 512 13.65 -18.90 15.19
C GLU A 512 14.69 -18.63 14.10
N MET A 513 15.93 -18.30 14.48
CA MET A 513 17.01 -18.06 13.53
C MET A 513 17.42 -19.30 12.73
N GLU A 514 17.54 -20.47 13.36
CA GLU A 514 17.95 -21.72 12.69
C GLU A 514 16.93 -22.16 11.63
N ASN A 515 15.66 -21.88 11.84
CA ASN A 515 14.58 -22.25 10.93
C ASN A 515 14.20 -21.17 9.92
N PHE A 516 14.83 -19.98 10.03
CA PHE A 516 14.51 -18.86 9.15
C PHE A 516 14.97 -19.11 7.71
N PHE A 517 14.09 -18.86 6.78
CA PHE A 517 14.25 -19.26 5.37
C PHE A 517 14.71 -18.12 4.44
N LEU A 518 14.86 -16.88 4.95
CA LEU A 518 15.31 -15.72 4.17
C LEU A 518 16.69 -15.27 4.67
N ASP A 519 17.53 -14.81 3.75
CA ASP A 519 18.91 -14.39 4.03
C ASP A 519 19.07 -12.88 4.00
N PHE A 520 19.17 -12.25 5.16
CA PHE A 520 19.46 -10.83 5.32
C PHE A 520 20.93 -10.53 5.68
N THR A 521 21.82 -11.51 5.61
CA THR A 521 23.24 -11.33 5.97
C THR A 521 24.07 -10.63 4.90
N ASN A 522 23.54 -10.53 3.68
CA ASN A 522 24.24 -9.94 2.56
C ASN A 522 24.40 -8.42 2.74
N ASP A 523 25.54 -7.85 2.25
CA ASP A 523 25.90 -6.43 2.33
C ASP A 523 24.82 -5.49 1.76
N MET A 524 23.98 -5.95 0.85
CA MET A 524 22.89 -5.13 0.31
C MET A 524 21.88 -4.68 1.38
N TRP A 525 21.78 -5.41 2.50
CA TRP A 525 20.87 -5.12 3.61
C TRP A 525 21.48 -4.23 4.71
N LEU A 526 22.79 -3.93 4.66
CA LEU A 526 23.51 -3.22 5.74
C LEU A 526 22.89 -1.89 6.17
N ASN A 527 22.19 -1.22 5.26
CA ASN A 527 21.51 0.05 5.56
C ASN A 527 20.01 -0.13 5.85
N ASN A 528 19.55 -1.35 6.05
CA ASN A 528 18.18 -1.61 6.45
C ASN A 528 17.96 -1.15 7.90
N TYR A 529 16.83 -0.51 8.14
CA TYR A 529 16.42 -0.03 9.47
C TYR A 529 14.91 -0.17 9.64
N GLY A 530 14.44 -0.15 10.88
CA GLY A 530 13.04 -0.40 11.21
C GLY A 530 12.08 0.65 10.63
N ILE A 531 10.90 0.20 10.23
CA ILE A 531 9.83 1.08 9.70
C ILE A 531 9.39 2.08 10.76
N HIS A 532 9.25 1.65 12.02
CA HIS A 532 8.83 2.49 13.13
C HIS A 532 9.74 3.70 13.34
N ALA A 533 11.04 3.54 13.08
CA ALA A 533 12.02 4.62 13.16
C ALA A 533 11.77 5.79 12.19
N LYS A 534 10.89 5.63 11.20
CA LYS A 534 10.51 6.73 10.29
C LYS A 534 9.78 7.84 11.01
N GLY A 535 8.92 7.49 11.97
CA GLY A 535 8.13 8.44 12.75
C GLY A 535 8.54 8.61 14.21
N CYS A 536 9.22 7.61 14.78
CA CYS A 536 9.47 7.50 16.21
C CYS A 536 10.94 7.39 16.61
N GLY A 537 11.89 7.49 15.68
CA GLY A 537 13.29 7.41 16.07
C GLY A 537 14.31 7.62 14.96
N TYR A 538 15.57 7.80 15.36
CA TYR A 538 16.75 7.94 14.50
C TYR A 538 16.75 9.10 13.49
N GLY A 539 15.99 10.18 13.74
CA GLY A 539 16.15 11.42 12.98
C GLY A 539 17.44 12.14 13.35
N THR A 540 18.04 12.88 12.41
CA THR A 540 19.02 13.91 12.78
C THR A 540 18.28 15.05 13.45
N TRP A 541 18.35 15.05 14.76
CA TRP A 541 17.73 16.06 15.60
C TRP A 541 18.74 17.18 15.82
N THR A 542 18.39 18.40 15.50
CA THR A 542 19.14 19.56 15.94
C THR A 542 18.56 19.99 17.27
N GLN A 543 19.19 19.57 18.36
CA GLN A 543 18.80 19.99 19.70
C GLN A 543 18.99 21.50 19.80
N LEU A 544 17.93 22.21 20.03
CA LEU A 544 17.97 23.62 20.37
C LEU A 544 18.14 23.73 21.89
N THR A 545 18.96 24.67 22.34
CA THR A 545 19.54 24.77 23.68
C THR A 545 18.56 24.91 24.86
N ASN A 546 17.25 24.93 24.64
CA ASN A 546 16.22 25.11 25.66
C ASN A 546 15.06 24.09 25.54
N ASP A 547 15.29 22.96 24.87
CA ASP A 547 14.26 21.94 24.75
C ASP A 547 14.04 21.23 26.10
N PRO A 548 12.81 21.18 26.64
CA PRO A 548 12.57 20.39 27.84
C PRO A 548 12.78 18.92 27.48
N VAL A 549 13.74 18.33 28.13
CA VAL A 549 14.00 16.90 28.06
C VAL A 549 13.00 16.25 29.01
N VAL A 550 12.06 15.47 28.47
CA VAL A 550 11.02 14.83 29.25
C VAL A 550 11.61 13.66 30.05
N THR A 551 12.48 12.87 29.41
CA THR A 551 13.15 11.75 30.08
C THR A 551 14.50 11.46 29.42
N ASN A 552 15.58 11.43 30.21
CA ASN A 552 16.89 10.91 29.80
C ASN A 552 17.00 9.50 30.35
N ILE A 553 16.93 8.51 29.50
CA ILE A 553 17.17 7.11 29.88
C ILE A 553 18.57 6.73 29.43
N THR A 554 19.41 6.41 30.40
CA THR A 554 20.71 5.77 30.19
C THR A 554 20.53 4.29 30.48
N GLY A 555 20.55 3.42 29.48
CA GLY A 555 20.35 1.99 29.68
C GLY A 555 20.25 1.18 28.39
N ASN A 556 20.03 -0.11 28.53
CA ASN A 556 19.79 -1.00 27.42
C ASN A 556 18.44 -0.68 26.74
N TYR A 557 18.42 -0.81 25.43
CA TYR A 557 17.26 -0.58 24.57
C TYR A 557 16.04 -1.46 24.91
N ASP A 558 16.25 -2.54 25.64
CA ASP A 558 15.21 -3.52 25.99
C ASP A 558 14.20 -3.04 27.06
N ASP A 559 14.50 -1.95 27.76
CA ASP A 559 13.60 -1.34 28.77
C ASP A 559 12.61 -0.33 28.18
N GLU A 560 12.50 -0.24 26.85
CA GLU A 560 11.75 0.81 26.15
C GLU A 560 10.35 0.37 25.75
N TYR A 561 9.43 1.36 25.54
CA TYR A 561 8.04 1.07 25.17
C TYR A 561 7.88 0.26 23.87
N TYR A 562 8.80 0.43 22.90
CA TYR A 562 8.82 -0.30 21.64
C TYR A 562 9.93 -1.38 21.67
N ALA A 563 9.91 -2.19 22.70
CA ALA A 563 10.78 -3.34 22.90
C ALA A 563 9.93 -4.62 22.99
N TRP A 564 10.56 -5.80 22.90
CA TRP A 564 9.85 -7.07 22.76
C TRP A 564 8.82 -7.31 23.86
N GLU A 565 9.24 -7.32 25.14
CA GLU A 565 8.32 -7.54 26.25
C GLU A 565 7.28 -6.42 26.44
N PRO A 566 7.65 -5.11 26.43
CA PRO A 566 6.70 -4.03 26.51
C PRO A 566 5.66 -4.03 25.39
N ILE A 567 6.06 -4.34 24.14
CA ILE A 567 5.14 -4.34 23.02
C ILE A 567 4.14 -5.50 23.09
N LEU A 568 4.56 -6.69 23.50
CA LEU A 568 3.67 -7.82 23.73
C LEU A 568 2.70 -7.53 24.89
N LYS A 569 3.20 -6.97 25.98
CA LYS A 569 2.38 -6.55 27.11
C LYS A 569 1.33 -5.50 26.72
N SER A 570 1.64 -4.61 25.79
CA SER A 570 0.66 -3.63 25.26
C SER A 570 -0.49 -4.29 24.49
N LYS A 571 -0.34 -5.55 24.14
CA LYS A 571 -1.34 -6.42 23.48
C LYS A 571 -1.87 -7.51 24.44
N ASP A 572 -1.74 -7.28 25.75
CA ASP A 572 -2.18 -8.21 26.80
C ASP A 572 -1.52 -9.61 26.72
N VAL A 573 -0.30 -9.70 26.18
CA VAL A 573 0.47 -10.94 26.05
C VAL A 573 1.72 -10.87 26.90
N ASP A 574 1.94 -11.91 27.72
CA ASP A 574 3.15 -12.08 28.52
C ASP A 574 4.16 -12.94 27.73
N ALA A 575 5.29 -12.34 27.35
CA ALA A 575 6.34 -12.98 26.54
C ALA A 575 6.86 -14.31 27.11
N LEU A 576 6.84 -14.47 28.46
CA LEU A 576 7.40 -15.64 29.13
C LEU A 576 6.43 -16.82 29.21
N SER A 577 5.13 -16.57 29.14
CA SER A 577 4.09 -17.60 29.36
C SER A 577 3.19 -17.83 28.15
N ALA A 578 3.20 -16.94 27.18
CA ALA A 578 2.35 -17.03 26.00
C ALA A 578 2.78 -18.16 25.06
N SER A 579 1.80 -18.77 24.42
CA SER A 579 2.03 -19.67 23.29
C SER A 579 2.54 -18.90 22.06
N LYS A 580 3.24 -19.60 21.18
CA LYS A 580 3.73 -19.01 19.92
C LYS A 580 2.59 -18.38 19.09
N GLU A 581 1.41 -18.99 19.07
CA GLU A 581 0.25 -18.49 18.36
C GLU A 581 -0.29 -17.18 18.97
N GLU A 582 -0.28 -17.04 20.29
CA GLU A 582 -0.65 -15.77 20.96
C GLU A 582 0.36 -14.67 20.64
N ILE A 583 1.65 -14.99 20.61
CA ILE A 583 2.71 -14.05 20.20
C ILE A 583 2.53 -13.63 18.74
N ILE A 584 2.32 -14.59 17.82
CA ILE A 584 2.06 -14.30 16.41
C ILE A 584 0.83 -13.38 16.26
N ASN A 585 -0.24 -13.65 17.00
CA ASN A 585 -1.44 -12.84 16.97
C ASN A 585 -1.20 -11.42 17.51
N ALA A 586 -0.43 -11.27 18.58
CA ALA A 586 -0.05 -9.98 19.15
C ALA A 586 0.84 -9.16 18.20
N ILE A 587 1.84 -9.80 17.59
CA ILE A 587 2.72 -9.13 16.61
C ILE A 587 1.97 -8.76 15.35
N GLU A 588 0.97 -9.52 14.91
CA GLU A 588 0.08 -9.08 13.82
C GLU A 588 -0.68 -7.80 14.18
N ASP A 589 -1.09 -7.63 15.45
CA ASP A 589 -1.71 -6.38 15.90
C ASP A 589 -0.72 -5.20 15.87
N VAL A 590 0.54 -5.44 16.23
CA VAL A 590 1.61 -4.42 16.11
C VAL A 590 1.85 -4.04 14.64
N ILE A 591 1.89 -5.03 13.75
CA ILE A 591 2.01 -4.80 12.30
C ILE A 591 0.80 -4.03 11.77
N CYS A 592 -0.41 -4.35 12.23
CA CYS A 592 -1.64 -3.65 11.88
C CYS A 592 -1.61 -2.18 12.30
N ASP A 593 -1.06 -1.89 13.47
CA ASP A 593 -0.88 -0.51 13.95
C ASP A 593 0.19 0.23 13.15
N GLU A 594 1.30 -0.44 12.80
CA GLU A 594 2.35 0.15 11.96
C GLU A 594 1.86 0.42 10.52
N LEU A 595 1.01 -0.46 9.96
CA LEU A 595 0.32 -0.19 8.68
C LEU A 595 -0.56 1.06 8.76
N ALA A 596 -1.23 1.30 9.89
CA ALA A 596 -2.02 2.52 10.10
C ALA A 596 -1.14 3.77 10.19
N LEU A 597 -0.04 3.73 10.96
CA LEU A 597 0.89 4.86 11.10
C LEU A 597 1.55 5.23 9.77
N GLU A 598 1.92 4.23 8.99
CA GLU A 598 2.68 4.40 7.74
C GLU A 598 1.78 4.71 6.53
N LEU A 599 0.65 4.01 6.38
CA LEU A 599 -0.15 3.97 5.15
C LEU A 599 -1.52 4.65 5.25
N ALA A 600 -1.82 5.36 6.35
CA ALA A 600 -3.09 6.07 6.47
C ALA A 600 -3.37 6.94 5.25
N PHE A 601 -4.62 6.93 4.78
CA PHE A 601 -5.14 7.70 3.64
C PHE A 601 -4.60 7.29 2.26
N GLU A 602 -3.95 6.12 2.16
CA GLU A 602 -3.38 5.61 0.90
C GLU A 602 -4.23 4.51 0.24
N GLY A 603 -5.30 4.06 0.89
CA GLY A 603 -6.27 3.14 0.29
C GLY A 603 -6.00 1.66 0.51
N TYR A 604 -5.49 1.28 1.67
CA TYR A 604 -5.22 -0.12 2.01
C TYR A 604 -6.03 -0.62 3.22
N ARG A 605 -6.44 0.31 4.09
CA ARG A 605 -6.80 0.00 5.48
C ARG A 605 -7.86 -1.08 5.63
N PHE A 606 -9.02 -0.97 4.99
CA PHE A 606 -10.10 -1.93 5.21
C PHE A 606 -9.76 -3.33 4.65
N SER A 607 -9.14 -3.40 3.48
CA SER A 607 -8.69 -4.69 2.92
C SER A 607 -7.64 -5.38 3.79
N ASP A 608 -6.73 -4.60 4.41
CA ASP A 608 -5.74 -5.13 5.36
C ASP A 608 -6.43 -5.65 6.63
N LEU A 609 -7.41 -4.91 7.17
CA LEU A 609 -8.19 -5.37 8.32
C LEU A 609 -8.96 -6.67 8.03
N VAL A 610 -9.60 -6.77 6.87
CA VAL A 610 -10.33 -8.00 6.45
C VAL A 610 -9.37 -9.18 6.31
N ARG A 611 -8.21 -8.99 5.69
CA ARG A 611 -7.19 -10.04 5.55
C ARG A 611 -6.72 -10.54 6.92
N MET A 612 -6.32 -9.64 7.81
CA MET A 612 -5.86 -9.97 9.16
C MET A 612 -6.98 -10.63 9.99
N ALA A 613 -8.22 -10.15 9.89
CA ALA A 613 -9.35 -10.80 10.54
C ALA A 613 -9.56 -12.24 10.06
N ASN A 614 -9.38 -12.51 8.76
CA ASN A 614 -9.41 -13.87 8.22
C ASN A 614 -8.25 -14.73 8.76
N HIS A 615 -7.04 -14.18 8.86
CA HIS A 615 -5.88 -14.87 9.46
C HIS A 615 -6.13 -15.24 10.92
N LYS A 616 -6.65 -14.29 11.71
CA LYS A 616 -7.02 -14.51 13.11
C LYS A 616 -8.08 -15.61 13.24
N ASN A 617 -9.14 -15.57 12.41
CA ASN A 617 -10.18 -16.61 12.40
C ASN A 617 -9.61 -17.99 12.05
N ALA A 618 -8.67 -18.07 11.08
CA ALA A 618 -8.03 -19.31 10.68
C ALA A 618 -7.12 -19.90 11.78
N SER A 619 -6.54 -19.06 12.63
CA SER A 619 -5.67 -19.43 13.75
C SER A 619 -6.43 -19.63 15.08
N GLY A 620 -7.76 -19.62 15.06
CA GLY A 620 -8.60 -19.87 16.23
C GLY A 620 -8.85 -18.67 17.14
N PHE A 621 -8.46 -17.47 16.71
CA PHE A 621 -8.80 -16.21 17.37
C PHE A 621 -10.10 -15.62 16.77
N ASN A 622 -10.75 -14.72 17.50
CA ASN A 622 -11.96 -14.08 17.02
C ASN A 622 -11.66 -12.84 16.17
N GLY A 623 -11.20 -13.05 14.94
CA GLY A 623 -10.91 -11.97 13.98
C GLY A 623 -12.16 -11.20 13.58
N THR A 624 -13.34 -11.82 13.66
CA THR A 624 -14.62 -11.15 13.36
C THR A 624 -14.92 -10.06 14.38
N ASP A 625 -14.82 -10.37 15.67
CA ASP A 625 -14.98 -9.38 16.75
C ASP A 625 -13.87 -8.32 16.70
N TRP A 626 -12.65 -8.74 16.43
CA TRP A 626 -11.51 -7.85 16.32
C TRP A 626 -11.73 -6.75 15.25
N LEU A 627 -12.15 -7.14 14.05
CA LEU A 627 -12.46 -6.18 12.98
C LEU A 627 -13.65 -5.30 13.34
N ALA A 628 -14.73 -5.91 13.84
CA ALA A 628 -15.94 -5.18 14.24
C ALA A 628 -15.65 -4.15 15.33
N ASN A 629 -14.80 -4.49 16.30
CA ASN A 629 -14.35 -3.56 17.35
C ASN A 629 -13.56 -2.38 16.76
N LYS A 630 -12.53 -2.64 15.93
CA LYS A 630 -11.73 -1.56 15.33
C LYS A 630 -12.62 -0.53 14.62
N ILE A 631 -13.60 -0.98 13.85
CA ILE A 631 -14.49 -0.08 13.10
C ILE A 631 -15.51 0.61 14.01
N ALA A 632 -16.14 -0.10 14.94
CA ALA A 632 -17.14 0.47 15.85
C ALA A 632 -16.54 1.50 16.81
N TYR A 633 -15.28 1.34 17.20
CA TYR A 633 -14.58 2.20 18.14
C TYR A 633 -13.77 3.33 17.47
N ARG A 634 -13.83 3.48 16.14
CA ARG A 634 -13.01 4.47 15.40
C ARG A 634 -13.16 5.91 15.91
N ASN A 635 -14.32 6.26 16.50
CA ASN A 635 -14.61 7.57 17.06
C ASN A 635 -15.00 7.53 18.55
N ALA A 636 -14.73 6.42 19.26
CA ALA A 636 -15.11 6.25 20.64
C ALA A 636 -14.37 7.19 21.62
N ARG A 637 -13.39 7.95 21.13
CA ARG A 637 -12.67 8.96 21.89
C ARG A 637 -12.67 10.27 21.13
N GLU A 638 -13.18 11.32 21.73
CA GLU A 638 -13.08 12.69 21.20
C GLU A 638 -11.94 13.41 21.92
N ALA A 639 -10.90 13.80 21.17
CA ALA A 639 -9.86 14.67 21.69
C ALA A 639 -10.31 16.12 21.56
N SER A 640 -10.50 16.81 22.70
CA SER A 640 -10.76 18.25 22.73
C SER A 640 -9.50 19.04 22.40
N LEU A 641 -9.65 20.28 21.94
CA LEU A 641 -8.55 21.20 21.62
C LEU A 641 -7.63 21.49 22.82
N ASP A 642 -8.13 21.31 24.04
CA ASP A 642 -7.38 21.47 25.29
C ASP A 642 -6.64 20.21 25.76
N GLY A 643 -6.63 19.15 24.93
CA GLY A 643 -6.01 17.87 25.24
C GLY A 643 -6.83 16.94 26.14
N THR A 644 -8.06 17.34 26.52
CA THR A 644 -8.95 16.42 27.23
C THR A 644 -9.53 15.40 26.29
N VAL A 645 -9.52 14.12 26.68
CA VAL A 645 -10.13 13.02 25.92
C VAL A 645 -11.48 12.71 26.56
N LYS A 646 -12.53 12.89 25.78
CA LYS A 646 -13.88 12.47 26.14
C LYS A 646 -14.15 11.10 25.53
N GLU A 647 -14.53 10.14 26.36
CA GLU A 647 -15.00 8.86 25.85
C GLU A 647 -16.43 9.02 25.31
N VAL A 648 -16.65 8.50 24.12
CA VAL A 648 -17.94 8.46 23.41
C VAL A 648 -18.31 7.00 23.25
N GLU A 649 -19.60 6.72 23.31
CA GLU A 649 -20.09 5.36 23.11
C GLU A 649 -19.73 4.85 21.71
N PRO A 650 -19.22 3.62 21.61
CA PRO A 650 -18.90 3.01 20.31
C PRO A 650 -20.19 2.71 19.50
N ASP A 651 -20.06 2.63 18.19
CA ASP A 651 -21.19 2.29 17.32
C ASP A 651 -21.53 0.79 17.39
N MET A 652 -22.34 0.43 18.36
CA MET A 652 -22.78 -0.98 18.57
C MET A 652 -23.71 -1.51 17.46
N LYS A 653 -24.38 -0.64 16.69
CA LYS A 653 -25.14 -1.05 15.51
C LYS A 653 -24.19 -1.56 14.42
N LEU A 654 -23.13 -0.81 14.18
CA LEU A 654 -22.08 -1.14 13.24
C LEU A 654 -21.30 -2.38 13.68
N PHE A 655 -20.97 -2.47 14.99
CA PHE A 655 -20.38 -3.68 15.57
C PHE A 655 -21.23 -4.93 15.24
N SER A 656 -22.53 -4.89 15.58
CA SER A 656 -23.44 -6.02 15.34
C SER A 656 -23.58 -6.38 13.85
N LYS A 657 -23.56 -5.38 12.97
CA LYS A 657 -23.59 -5.59 11.52
C LYS A 657 -22.35 -6.34 11.02
N LEU A 658 -21.17 -5.99 11.51
CA LEU A 658 -19.91 -6.56 11.08
C LEU A 658 -19.60 -7.94 11.66
N GLN A 659 -20.40 -8.41 12.64
CA GLN A 659 -20.40 -9.80 13.08
C GLN A 659 -20.77 -10.79 11.95
N ASN A 660 -21.44 -10.33 10.92
CA ASN A 660 -21.69 -11.11 9.73
C ASN A 660 -20.67 -10.78 8.66
N GLN A 661 -19.74 -11.70 8.40
CA GLN A 661 -18.65 -11.53 7.43
C GLN A 661 -19.13 -11.20 6.00
N LYS A 662 -20.38 -11.54 5.64
CA LYS A 662 -20.96 -11.16 4.34
C LYS A 662 -21.05 -9.64 4.18
N ASN A 663 -21.22 -8.91 5.27
CA ASN A 663 -21.28 -7.44 5.27
C ASN A 663 -19.90 -6.79 5.10
N TRP A 664 -18.82 -7.57 5.17
CA TRP A 664 -17.46 -7.06 4.87
C TRP A 664 -17.28 -6.75 3.39
N TYR A 665 -18.13 -7.30 2.54
CA TYR A 665 -18.02 -7.16 1.09
C TYR A 665 -19.14 -6.27 0.55
N LEU A 666 -18.84 -5.61 -0.57
CA LEU A 666 -19.80 -4.80 -1.30
C LEU A 666 -20.85 -5.70 -1.96
N SER A 667 -22.05 -5.16 -2.12
CA SER A 667 -23.10 -5.83 -2.87
C SER A 667 -22.68 -6.04 -4.32
N LYS A 668 -23.05 -7.17 -4.86
CA LYS A 668 -22.76 -7.58 -6.22
C LYS A 668 -24.03 -8.05 -6.92
N PRO A 669 -24.10 -7.96 -8.26
CA PRO A 669 -25.21 -8.51 -9.01
C PRO A 669 -25.41 -10.02 -8.75
N GLU A 670 -26.65 -10.48 -8.77
CA GLU A 670 -26.91 -11.90 -8.81
C GLU A 670 -26.51 -12.45 -10.18
N TRP A 671 -25.39 -13.17 -10.24
CA TRP A 671 -24.78 -13.66 -11.49
C TRP A 671 -25.69 -14.62 -12.28
N ASN A 672 -26.70 -15.21 -11.64
CA ASN A 672 -27.61 -16.20 -12.23
C ASN A 672 -29.05 -15.70 -12.37
N ALA A 673 -29.33 -14.42 -12.10
CA ALA A 673 -30.64 -13.84 -12.32
C ALA A 673 -30.90 -13.73 -13.84
N LYS A 674 -31.63 -14.71 -14.40
CA LYS A 674 -32.17 -14.68 -15.77
C LYS A 674 -33.52 -14.00 -15.78
#